data_d59598b0f1f57fb180c71cf2a4c8cdf2
#
_entry.id   d59598b0f1f57fb180c71cf2a4c8cdf2
#
_cell.length_a   1.000
_cell.length_b   1.000
_cell.length_c   1.000
_cell.angle_alpha   90.00
_cell.angle_beta   90.00
_cell.angle_gamma   90.00
#
_symmetry.space_group_name_H-M   'P 1'
#
loop_
_entity.id
_entity.type
_entity.pdbx_description
1 polymer ?
#
loop_
_entity_poly.entity_id
_entity_poly.type
_entity_poly.pdbx_seq_one_letter_code
_entity_poly.pdbx_strand_id
1 'polypeptide(L)'
;MKSVIVGTAGHIDHGKTLLVKALTGIDADRLEEEKRRGITIDIGFAHLDLPAPNGEMLRLGFVDVPGHERFVRNMLAGIGGIDMVVLVIAADEGIKPQTREHFDICRLLSVRRGMTVLTKSDAVSPEMLEVVRLEVAEFVRGSFLDLSQIDPGKTDSARAPIVAASSLTGQGLDEVKAALGKIASEVPAKNAAALPRLPVDRVFTMKGFGTVVTGTLVAGTIRKEDELELFPSGKRVRVRGVQVHGSAAEKAVAGQRTALNLTGVSMEELARGMTLATVNTFRSTSRVDARLSLLASAKALKDGARVHFHAYTMETIAEVRLYGAKQIRPGEDAFAQLRLAEPGLLLPGDRFIVRQFSPVVTIGGGMVLDSAPPARKRRIEDTVAFLKVVMDSSPVESLAARVARRGAAGLALDQIPGEMNLRRDEVEQLVRGSTLVRCGTVLVSPRAFADASGRVIETVTKFHAANPLVAGMSKEELRDQVRLGAEVFSGILSKAVEEKKLEVSGELVRLPGRGVVMKDEEAESKKVIEQVFRAAGLKVPALKEVLAGLKVDRVRAQKIMTLLLRDKVLIKVSEELVFHQNALAELRQKLLALKATTPKIDVARFKELTGVSRKYAIPLLEYLDRERVTRRVGDERVIL
;
A
#
# COMPACT_ATOMS: atom_id res chain seq x y z
N MET A 1 -2.35 33.19 7.47
CA MET A 1 -2.52 33.46 6.02
C MET A 1 -2.83 32.16 5.32
N LYS A 2 -3.99 32.04 4.71
CA LYS A 2 -4.49 30.86 4.00
C LYS A 2 -4.07 30.93 2.54
N SER A 3 -3.56 29.83 1.97
CA SER A 3 -3.17 29.74 0.56
C SER A 3 -4.25 28.99 -0.24
N VAL A 4 -4.63 29.55 -1.40
CA VAL A 4 -5.63 28.99 -2.32
C VAL A 4 -5.07 29.04 -3.74
N ILE A 5 -5.18 27.93 -4.47
CA ILE A 5 -4.73 27.84 -5.86
C ILE A 5 -5.90 28.12 -6.80
N VAL A 6 -5.73 29.12 -7.64
CA VAL A 6 -6.71 29.59 -8.63
C VAL A 6 -6.24 29.19 -10.03
N GLY A 7 -6.95 28.35 -10.72
CA GLY A 7 -6.69 28.03 -12.13
C GLY A 7 -7.46 28.97 -13.05
N THR A 8 -6.83 29.47 -14.13
CA THR A 8 -7.58 30.06 -15.24
C THR A 8 -8.09 28.97 -16.19
N ALA A 9 -9.20 29.18 -16.84
CA ALA A 9 -9.75 28.31 -17.87
C ALA A 9 -10.43 29.15 -18.96
N GLY A 10 -10.42 28.71 -20.22
CA GLY A 10 -11.05 29.45 -21.32
C GLY A 10 -10.23 29.36 -22.61
N HIS A 11 -10.81 29.91 -23.68
CA HIS A 11 -10.24 29.86 -25.02
C HIS A 11 -8.92 30.66 -25.14
N ILE A 12 -8.14 30.38 -26.19
CA ILE A 12 -7.03 31.25 -26.61
C ILE A 12 -7.60 32.66 -26.91
N ASP A 13 -6.80 33.72 -26.67
CA ASP A 13 -7.14 35.12 -26.92
C ASP A 13 -8.34 35.67 -26.12
N HIS A 14 -8.93 34.92 -25.20
CA HIS A 14 -9.92 35.40 -24.26
C HIS A 14 -9.34 36.22 -23.09
N GLY A 15 -8.05 36.58 -23.13
CA GLY A 15 -7.43 37.51 -22.19
C GLY A 15 -7.09 36.91 -20.83
N LYS A 16 -6.91 35.60 -20.67
CA LYS A 16 -6.54 34.93 -19.38
C LYS A 16 -5.30 35.57 -18.75
N THR A 17 -4.19 35.56 -19.48
CA THR A 17 -2.90 36.08 -19.02
C THR A 17 -2.96 37.58 -18.74
N LEU A 18 -3.66 38.35 -19.58
CA LEU A 18 -3.87 39.79 -19.37
C LEU A 18 -4.69 40.04 -18.11
N LEU A 19 -5.73 39.26 -17.85
CA LEU A 19 -6.52 39.33 -16.62
C LEU A 19 -5.67 39.05 -15.39
N VAL A 20 -4.87 37.94 -15.40
CA VAL A 20 -3.95 37.62 -14.30
C VAL A 20 -2.97 38.76 -14.07
N LYS A 21 -2.37 39.32 -15.13
CA LYS A 21 -1.46 40.45 -15.04
C LYS A 21 -2.13 41.71 -14.47
N ALA A 22 -3.35 42.04 -14.91
CA ALA A 22 -4.11 43.17 -14.42
C ALA A 22 -4.49 43.05 -12.93
N LEU A 23 -4.80 41.82 -12.47
CA LEU A 23 -5.14 41.56 -11.07
C LEU A 23 -3.92 41.55 -10.14
N THR A 24 -2.79 41.00 -10.60
CA THR A 24 -1.62 40.68 -9.76
C THR A 24 -0.44 41.63 -9.95
N GLY A 25 -0.36 42.32 -11.09
CA GLY A 25 0.82 43.08 -11.52
C GLY A 25 1.96 42.18 -12.04
N ILE A 26 1.82 40.88 -12.02
CA ILE A 26 2.84 39.89 -12.43
C ILE A 26 2.52 39.36 -13.83
N ASP A 27 3.49 39.40 -14.73
CA ASP A 27 3.39 38.80 -16.04
C ASP A 27 3.64 37.30 -15.95
N ALA A 28 2.61 36.50 -16.21
CA ALA A 28 2.68 35.06 -16.13
C ALA A 28 3.44 34.41 -17.30
N ASP A 29 3.51 35.09 -18.47
CA ASP A 29 4.25 34.66 -19.65
C ASP A 29 5.74 34.93 -19.47
N ARG A 30 6.54 33.86 -19.51
CA ARG A 30 7.98 33.92 -19.24
C ARG A 30 8.85 33.61 -20.44
N LEU A 31 8.34 32.80 -21.38
CA LEU A 31 9.09 32.43 -22.57
C LEU A 31 9.11 33.61 -23.57
N GLU A 32 10.26 33.86 -24.17
CA GLU A 32 10.37 34.86 -25.22
C GLU A 32 9.42 34.60 -26.37
N GLU A 33 9.17 33.32 -26.66
CA GLU A 33 8.25 32.90 -27.69
C GLU A 33 6.79 33.21 -27.35
N GLU A 34 6.38 33.10 -26.07
CA GLU A 34 5.05 33.50 -25.58
C GLU A 34 4.85 35.00 -25.81
N LYS A 35 5.82 35.82 -25.40
CA LYS A 35 5.78 37.27 -25.56
C LYS A 35 5.76 37.70 -27.02
N ARG A 36 6.52 37.00 -27.89
CA ARG A 36 6.56 37.30 -29.32
C ARG A 36 5.28 36.91 -30.05
N ARG A 37 4.67 35.81 -29.68
CA ARG A 37 3.45 35.26 -30.31
C ARG A 37 2.17 35.77 -29.67
N GLY A 38 2.22 36.34 -28.47
CA GLY A 38 1.06 36.78 -27.69
C GLY A 38 0.19 35.60 -27.17
N ILE A 39 0.75 34.40 -27.10
CA ILE A 39 0.03 33.21 -26.66
C ILE A 39 0.80 32.48 -25.58
N THR A 40 0.12 32.02 -24.51
CA THR A 40 0.69 31.21 -23.47
C THR A 40 0.92 29.79 -23.97
N ILE A 41 2.14 29.28 -23.87
CA ILE A 41 2.58 27.94 -24.32
C ILE A 41 2.71 26.98 -23.15
N ASP A 42 3.34 27.43 -22.06
CA ASP A 42 3.52 26.66 -20.82
C ASP A 42 2.73 27.31 -19.69
N ILE A 43 2.66 26.64 -18.55
CA ILE A 43 1.92 27.10 -17.37
C ILE A 43 2.56 28.36 -16.82
N GLY A 44 1.81 29.45 -16.70
CA GLY A 44 2.20 30.68 -16.04
C GLY A 44 1.87 30.67 -14.55
N PHE A 45 2.59 31.46 -13.75
CA PHE A 45 2.35 31.55 -12.31
C PHE A 45 2.42 33.00 -11.85
N ALA A 46 1.42 33.41 -11.06
CA ALA A 46 1.37 34.69 -10.39
C ALA A 46 0.77 34.50 -8.98
N HIS A 47 0.82 35.51 -8.15
CA HIS A 47 0.17 35.51 -6.85
C HIS A 47 -0.42 36.85 -6.48
N LEU A 48 -1.43 36.82 -5.63
CA LEU A 48 -2.14 37.99 -5.15
C LEU A 48 -2.52 37.80 -3.69
N ASP A 49 -2.21 38.77 -2.85
CA ASP A 49 -2.65 38.80 -1.47
C ASP A 49 -3.91 39.67 -1.35
N LEU A 50 -4.99 39.09 -0.82
CA LEU A 50 -6.28 39.76 -0.64
C LEU A 50 -6.80 39.57 0.78
N PRO A 51 -7.47 40.56 1.37
CA PRO A 51 -8.22 40.37 2.59
C PRO A 51 -9.49 39.54 2.31
N ALA A 52 -9.77 38.55 3.14
CA ALA A 52 -11.05 37.88 3.18
C ALA A 52 -12.11 38.80 3.84
N PRO A 53 -13.41 38.54 3.65
CA PRO A 53 -14.48 39.30 4.30
C PRO A 53 -14.38 39.32 5.85
N ASN A 54 -13.76 38.30 6.46
CA ASN A 54 -13.51 38.20 7.89
C ASN A 54 -12.20 38.87 8.36
N GLY A 55 -11.48 39.56 7.47
CA GLY A 55 -10.21 40.22 7.75
C GLY A 55 -8.98 39.32 7.70
N GLU A 56 -9.12 38.00 7.49
CA GLU A 56 -7.99 37.09 7.30
C GLU A 56 -7.31 37.37 5.96
N MET A 57 -5.98 37.38 5.95
CA MET A 57 -5.22 37.50 4.69
C MET A 57 -5.18 36.18 3.93
N LEU A 58 -5.62 36.23 2.68
CA LEU A 58 -5.58 35.11 1.73
C LEU A 58 -4.44 35.34 0.74
N ARG A 59 -3.69 34.29 0.44
CA ARG A 59 -2.75 34.28 -0.69
C ARG A 59 -3.31 33.43 -1.81
N LEU A 60 -3.66 34.05 -2.91
CA LEU A 60 -4.13 33.41 -4.13
C LEU A 60 -2.93 33.13 -5.04
N GLY A 61 -2.63 31.85 -5.27
CA GLY A 61 -1.64 31.42 -6.26
C GLY A 61 -2.34 31.15 -7.58
N PHE A 62 -2.12 32.01 -8.59
CA PHE A 62 -2.68 31.80 -9.93
C PHE A 62 -1.85 30.81 -10.71
N VAL A 63 -2.55 29.88 -11.34
CA VAL A 63 -2.03 28.95 -12.34
C VAL A 63 -2.67 29.34 -13.67
N ASP A 64 -1.93 30.12 -14.47
CA ASP A 64 -2.38 30.54 -15.79
C ASP A 64 -2.09 29.47 -16.81
N VAL A 65 -3.14 28.95 -17.44
CA VAL A 65 -3.04 27.80 -18.33
C VAL A 65 -3.16 28.22 -19.80
N PRO A 66 -2.41 27.56 -20.70
CA PRO A 66 -2.53 27.81 -22.11
C PRO A 66 -3.94 27.51 -22.61
N GLY A 67 -4.47 28.37 -23.50
CA GLY A 67 -5.82 28.25 -24.06
C GLY A 67 -5.90 27.46 -25.36
N HIS A 68 -4.76 27.14 -26.01
CA HIS A 68 -4.73 26.48 -27.31
C HIS A 68 -4.80 24.94 -27.16
N GLU A 69 -5.58 24.28 -28.02
CA GLU A 69 -5.78 22.81 -27.99
C GLU A 69 -4.49 21.98 -27.99
N ARG A 70 -3.44 22.45 -28.67
CA ARG A 70 -2.13 21.81 -28.69
C ARG A 70 -1.43 21.79 -27.34
N PHE A 71 -1.80 22.68 -26.44
CA PHE A 71 -1.17 22.86 -25.13
C PHE A 71 -2.04 22.38 -23.96
N VAL A 72 -3.18 21.73 -24.21
CA VAL A 72 -4.02 21.13 -23.15
C VAL A 72 -3.23 20.17 -22.26
N ARG A 73 -2.22 19.49 -22.79
CA ARG A 73 -1.25 18.71 -22.02
C ARG A 73 -0.55 19.53 -20.92
N ASN A 74 -0.12 20.74 -21.27
CA ASN A 74 0.51 21.64 -20.31
C ASN A 74 -0.52 22.18 -19.30
N MET A 75 -1.72 22.50 -19.77
CA MET A 75 -2.84 22.87 -18.90
C MET A 75 -3.10 21.79 -17.84
N LEU A 76 -3.24 20.53 -18.25
CA LEU A 76 -3.54 19.42 -17.34
C LEU A 76 -2.50 19.27 -16.23
N ALA A 77 -1.23 19.53 -16.52
CA ALA A 77 -0.18 19.47 -15.52
C ALA A 77 -0.25 20.61 -14.48
N GLY A 78 -0.85 21.74 -14.84
CA GLY A 78 -1.05 22.86 -13.91
C GLY A 78 -2.31 22.74 -13.06
N ILE A 79 -3.37 22.20 -13.66
CA ILE A 79 -4.72 22.25 -13.08
C ILE A 79 -4.98 21.15 -12.04
N GLY A 80 -4.13 20.14 -11.95
CA GLY A 80 -4.32 18.99 -11.05
C GLY A 80 -4.32 19.28 -9.55
N GLY A 81 -4.02 20.51 -9.14
CA GLY A 81 -3.99 20.89 -7.73
C GLY A 81 -4.76 22.15 -7.39
N ILE A 82 -5.61 22.66 -8.32
CA ILE A 82 -6.38 23.90 -8.11
C ILE A 82 -7.53 23.67 -7.12
N ASP A 83 -7.85 24.74 -6.41
CA ASP A 83 -8.93 24.79 -5.42
C ASP A 83 -10.18 25.47 -5.98
N MET A 84 -9.99 26.43 -6.88
CA MET A 84 -11.06 27.14 -7.56
C MET A 84 -10.63 27.51 -8.99
N VAL A 85 -11.60 27.82 -9.84
CA VAL A 85 -11.35 28.22 -11.23
C VAL A 85 -11.93 29.59 -11.53
N VAL A 86 -11.22 30.33 -12.38
CA VAL A 86 -11.73 31.50 -13.09
C VAL A 86 -11.94 31.11 -14.55
N LEU A 87 -13.19 30.94 -14.94
CA LEU A 87 -13.56 30.69 -16.34
C LEU A 87 -13.60 32.03 -17.07
N VAL A 88 -12.68 32.23 -18.02
CA VAL A 88 -12.49 33.48 -18.75
C VAL A 88 -13.12 33.34 -20.13
N ILE A 89 -14.05 34.23 -20.43
CA ILE A 89 -14.78 34.28 -21.71
C ILE A 89 -14.71 35.71 -22.22
N ALA A 90 -14.26 35.91 -23.46
CA ALA A 90 -14.27 37.25 -24.07
C ALA A 90 -15.69 37.61 -24.51
N ALA A 91 -16.14 38.82 -24.13
CA ALA A 91 -17.50 39.29 -24.39
C ALA A 91 -17.79 39.50 -25.90
N ASP A 92 -16.76 39.74 -26.70
CA ASP A 92 -16.84 39.91 -28.15
C ASP A 92 -16.95 38.57 -28.91
N GLU A 93 -16.61 37.45 -28.26
CA GLU A 93 -16.54 36.13 -28.92
C GLU A 93 -17.47 35.06 -28.33
N GLY A 94 -17.88 35.20 -27.07
CA GLY A 94 -18.73 34.23 -26.38
C GLY A 94 -18.06 32.86 -26.12
N ILE A 95 -18.86 31.81 -26.05
CA ILE A 95 -18.39 30.45 -25.67
C ILE A 95 -17.79 29.72 -26.88
N LYS A 96 -16.55 29.31 -26.77
CA LYS A 96 -15.77 28.59 -27.81
C LYS A 96 -15.57 27.10 -27.45
N PRO A 97 -15.16 26.24 -28.41
CA PRO A 97 -14.95 24.81 -28.14
C PRO A 97 -13.95 24.54 -27.01
N GLN A 98 -12.83 25.26 -26.94
CA GLN A 98 -11.85 25.08 -25.87
C GLN A 98 -12.39 25.57 -24.51
N THR A 99 -13.28 26.54 -24.47
CA THR A 99 -13.99 26.93 -23.24
C THR A 99 -14.75 25.75 -22.67
N ARG A 100 -15.46 25.01 -23.55
CA ARG A 100 -16.20 23.79 -23.17
C ARG A 100 -15.26 22.68 -22.69
N GLU A 101 -14.17 22.38 -23.39
CA GLU A 101 -13.19 21.37 -23.00
C GLU A 101 -12.57 21.71 -21.63
N HIS A 102 -12.14 22.96 -21.41
CA HIS A 102 -11.56 23.41 -20.15
C HIS A 102 -12.57 23.31 -18.99
N PHE A 103 -13.82 23.65 -19.25
CA PHE A 103 -14.89 23.53 -18.27
C PHE A 103 -15.17 22.07 -17.90
N ASP A 104 -15.22 21.16 -18.89
CA ASP A 104 -15.38 19.73 -18.67
C ASP A 104 -14.19 19.13 -17.86
N ILE A 105 -12.95 19.56 -18.15
CA ILE A 105 -11.78 19.17 -17.38
C ILE A 105 -11.93 19.59 -15.92
N CYS A 106 -12.36 20.81 -15.63
CA CYS A 106 -12.58 21.29 -14.26
C CYS A 106 -13.65 20.46 -13.54
N ARG A 107 -14.74 20.08 -14.23
CA ARG A 107 -15.79 19.19 -13.69
C ARG A 107 -15.25 17.80 -13.37
N LEU A 108 -14.50 17.20 -14.28
CA LEU A 108 -13.91 15.85 -14.10
C LEU A 108 -12.90 15.85 -12.95
N LEU A 109 -12.13 16.93 -12.77
CA LEU A 109 -11.23 17.11 -11.64
C LEU A 109 -11.96 17.45 -10.34
N SER A 110 -13.29 17.55 -10.38
CA SER A 110 -14.14 17.89 -9.22
C SER A 110 -13.79 19.22 -8.55
N VAL A 111 -13.43 20.20 -9.36
CA VAL A 111 -13.38 21.59 -8.89
C VAL A 111 -14.79 21.99 -8.48
N ARG A 112 -14.94 22.53 -7.26
CA ARG A 112 -16.27 22.78 -6.67
C ARG A 112 -16.60 24.27 -6.55
N ARG A 113 -15.63 25.15 -6.80
CA ARG A 113 -15.77 26.58 -6.61
C ARG A 113 -15.14 27.33 -7.78
N GLY A 114 -15.67 28.49 -8.08
CA GLY A 114 -15.14 29.32 -9.12
C GLY A 114 -16.04 30.51 -9.46
N MET A 115 -15.64 31.23 -10.47
CA MET A 115 -16.40 32.33 -11.05
C MET A 115 -16.17 32.38 -12.56
N THR A 116 -17.03 33.12 -13.25
CA THR A 116 -16.84 33.44 -14.66
C THR A 116 -16.50 34.92 -14.78
N VAL A 117 -15.50 35.26 -15.61
CA VAL A 117 -15.14 36.63 -15.95
C VAL A 117 -15.36 36.84 -17.44
N LEU A 118 -16.24 37.79 -17.77
CA LEU A 118 -16.44 38.28 -19.14
C LEU A 118 -15.41 39.39 -19.39
N THR A 119 -14.34 39.04 -20.11
CA THR A 119 -13.26 39.97 -20.47
C THR A 119 -13.62 40.76 -21.70
N LYS A 120 -12.82 41.77 -22.03
CA LYS A 120 -13.04 42.69 -23.15
C LYS A 120 -14.42 43.38 -23.10
N SER A 121 -14.91 43.69 -21.89
CA SER A 121 -16.22 44.31 -21.70
C SER A 121 -16.29 45.71 -22.31
N ASP A 122 -15.16 46.34 -22.52
CA ASP A 122 -14.99 47.63 -23.21
C ASP A 122 -15.16 47.55 -24.74
N ALA A 123 -15.09 46.37 -25.32
CA ALA A 123 -15.17 46.14 -26.76
C ALA A 123 -16.59 45.87 -27.29
N VAL A 124 -17.60 45.76 -26.38
CA VAL A 124 -18.98 45.43 -26.73
C VAL A 124 -19.99 46.43 -26.14
N SER A 125 -21.18 46.49 -26.75
CA SER A 125 -22.26 47.30 -26.16
C SER A 125 -22.87 46.64 -24.89
N PRO A 126 -23.51 47.42 -24.01
CA PRO A 126 -24.17 46.88 -22.83
C PRO A 126 -25.20 45.80 -23.15
N GLU A 127 -25.93 45.93 -24.26
CA GLU A 127 -26.92 44.96 -24.71
C GLU A 127 -26.26 43.64 -25.13
N MET A 128 -25.14 43.70 -25.86
CA MET A 128 -24.38 42.51 -26.26
C MET A 128 -23.75 41.83 -25.06
N LEU A 129 -23.23 42.58 -24.09
CA LEU A 129 -22.70 42.05 -22.83
C LEU A 129 -23.75 41.25 -22.07
N GLU A 130 -24.99 41.73 -22.03
CA GLU A 130 -26.08 41.01 -21.35
C GLU A 130 -26.49 39.72 -22.10
N VAL A 131 -26.51 39.74 -23.43
CA VAL A 131 -26.73 38.52 -24.24
C VAL A 131 -25.68 37.44 -23.92
N VAL A 132 -24.39 37.83 -23.93
CA VAL A 132 -23.31 36.88 -23.59
C VAL A 132 -23.41 36.39 -22.13
N ARG A 133 -23.82 37.27 -21.21
CA ARG A 133 -24.06 36.89 -19.82
C ARG A 133 -25.16 35.81 -19.69
N LEU A 134 -26.26 35.95 -20.42
CA LEU A 134 -27.34 34.96 -20.45
C LEU A 134 -26.88 33.63 -21.09
N GLU A 135 -26.14 33.67 -22.19
CA GLU A 135 -25.56 32.51 -22.84
C GLU A 135 -24.64 31.73 -21.86
N VAL A 136 -23.79 32.44 -21.14
CA VAL A 136 -22.88 31.86 -20.16
C VAL A 136 -23.65 31.29 -18.97
N ALA A 137 -24.67 31.96 -18.47
CA ALA A 137 -25.51 31.49 -17.37
C ALA A 137 -26.20 30.17 -17.75
N GLU A 138 -26.70 30.06 -19.01
CA GLU A 138 -27.29 28.82 -19.53
C GLU A 138 -26.24 27.69 -19.64
N PHE A 139 -25.06 28.01 -20.14
CA PHE A 139 -23.97 27.04 -20.30
C PHE A 139 -23.50 26.44 -18.98
N VAL A 140 -23.39 27.24 -17.92
CA VAL A 140 -22.94 26.76 -16.61
C VAL A 140 -24.06 26.18 -15.74
N ARG A 141 -25.30 26.19 -16.20
CA ARG A 141 -26.48 25.71 -15.46
C ARG A 141 -26.29 24.27 -14.97
N GLY A 142 -26.65 23.99 -13.71
CA GLY A 142 -26.51 22.69 -13.08
C GLY A 142 -25.06 22.30 -12.73
N SER A 143 -24.12 23.24 -12.85
CA SER A 143 -22.71 23.01 -12.53
C SER A 143 -22.27 23.75 -11.27
N PHE A 144 -21.01 23.55 -10.86
CA PHE A 144 -20.39 24.28 -9.75
C PHE A 144 -20.21 25.81 -10.02
N LEU A 145 -20.44 26.28 -11.25
CA LEU A 145 -20.47 27.67 -11.64
C LEU A 145 -21.92 28.21 -11.82
N ASP A 146 -22.94 27.43 -11.49
CA ASP A 146 -24.33 27.83 -11.60
C ASP A 146 -24.71 28.84 -10.52
N LEU A 147 -25.21 30.00 -10.97
CA LEU A 147 -25.70 31.08 -10.11
C LEU A 147 -26.93 30.69 -9.27
N SER A 148 -27.72 29.69 -9.73
CA SER A 148 -29.02 29.32 -9.14
C SER A 148 -28.91 28.24 -8.06
N GLN A 149 -27.79 27.55 -7.92
CA GLN A 149 -27.61 26.51 -6.93
C GLN A 149 -27.38 27.11 -5.54
N ILE A 150 -28.47 27.30 -4.82
CA ILE A 150 -28.46 27.63 -3.39
C ILE A 150 -28.47 26.31 -2.64
N ASP A 151 -27.47 26.07 -1.78
CA ASP A 151 -27.56 25.03 -0.76
C ASP A 151 -28.72 25.40 0.20
N PRO A 152 -29.82 24.60 0.27
CA PRO A 152 -31.02 24.98 1.02
C PRO A 152 -30.82 25.24 2.51
N GLY A 153 -29.65 24.91 3.04
CA GLY A 153 -29.28 25.08 4.44
C GLY A 153 -28.37 26.26 4.76
N LYS A 154 -27.92 27.03 3.75
CA LYS A 154 -26.99 28.15 3.96
C LYS A 154 -27.54 29.43 3.33
N THR A 155 -27.95 30.35 4.16
CA THR A 155 -28.51 31.67 3.79
C THR A 155 -27.54 32.61 3.09
N ASP A 156 -26.25 32.27 2.91
CA ASP A 156 -25.23 33.14 2.32
C ASP A 156 -24.14 32.39 1.54
N SER A 157 -24.49 31.28 0.84
CA SER A 157 -23.54 30.60 -0.03
C SER A 157 -23.18 31.50 -1.21
N ALA A 158 -21.88 31.68 -1.43
CA ALA A 158 -21.37 32.48 -2.52
C ALA A 158 -21.83 31.89 -3.85
N ARG A 159 -22.76 32.57 -4.50
CA ARG A 159 -23.11 32.32 -5.89
C ARG A 159 -21.83 32.42 -6.71
N ALA A 160 -21.63 31.55 -7.70
CA ALA A 160 -20.53 31.68 -8.64
C ALA A 160 -20.78 32.90 -9.54
N PRO A 161 -20.22 34.09 -9.29
CA PRO A 161 -20.61 35.30 -10.02
C PRO A 161 -20.11 35.26 -11.46
N ILE A 162 -20.88 35.88 -12.36
CA ILE A 162 -20.43 36.29 -13.69
C ILE A 162 -20.12 37.79 -13.63
N VAL A 163 -18.84 38.11 -13.66
CA VAL A 163 -18.36 39.52 -13.55
C VAL A 163 -17.80 39.95 -14.90
N ALA A 164 -18.24 41.13 -15.37
CA ALA A 164 -17.67 41.76 -16.56
C ALA A 164 -16.45 42.59 -16.17
N ALA A 165 -15.36 42.49 -16.95
CA ALA A 165 -14.13 43.24 -16.69
C ALA A 165 -13.38 43.59 -17.96
N SER A 166 -12.66 44.70 -17.93
CA SER A 166 -11.66 45.05 -18.95
C SER A 166 -10.27 45.14 -18.32
N SER A 167 -9.36 44.28 -18.80
CA SER A 167 -7.96 44.35 -18.39
C SER A 167 -7.21 45.56 -18.96
N LEU A 168 -7.77 46.23 -19.96
CA LEU A 168 -7.20 47.44 -20.57
C LEU A 168 -7.59 48.71 -19.81
N THR A 169 -8.88 48.85 -19.50
CA THR A 169 -9.40 50.08 -18.82
C THR A 169 -9.37 49.95 -17.30
N GLY A 170 -9.24 48.73 -16.75
CA GLY A 170 -9.33 48.47 -15.32
C GLY A 170 -10.76 48.32 -14.80
N GLN A 171 -11.80 48.54 -15.63
CA GLN A 171 -13.20 48.44 -15.24
C GLN A 171 -13.52 46.98 -14.78
N GLY A 172 -14.25 46.85 -13.66
CA GLY A 172 -14.68 45.55 -13.11
C GLY A 172 -13.61 44.76 -12.39
N LEU A 173 -12.33 45.18 -12.37
CA LEU A 173 -11.26 44.44 -11.70
C LEU A 173 -11.42 44.38 -10.18
N ASP A 174 -11.96 45.42 -9.55
CA ASP A 174 -12.18 45.45 -8.10
C ASP A 174 -13.34 44.49 -7.71
N GLU A 175 -14.37 44.40 -8.54
CA GLU A 175 -15.45 43.42 -8.37
C GLU A 175 -14.92 42.01 -8.52
N VAL A 176 -14.01 41.74 -9.49
CA VAL A 176 -13.34 40.44 -9.65
C VAL A 176 -12.52 40.10 -8.39
N LYS A 177 -11.73 41.06 -7.86
CA LYS A 177 -10.95 40.87 -6.61
C LYS A 177 -11.86 40.57 -5.41
N ALA A 178 -12.94 41.31 -5.25
CA ALA A 178 -13.91 41.12 -4.17
C ALA A 178 -14.57 39.72 -4.25
N ALA A 179 -14.98 39.30 -5.46
CA ALA A 179 -15.54 37.99 -5.71
C ALA A 179 -14.52 36.87 -5.43
N LEU A 180 -13.27 37.00 -5.90
CA LEU A 180 -12.18 36.08 -5.62
C LEU A 180 -11.94 35.94 -4.11
N GLY A 181 -11.86 37.06 -3.37
CA GLY A 181 -11.69 37.04 -1.91
C GLY A 181 -12.81 36.29 -1.18
N LYS A 182 -14.07 36.56 -1.59
CA LYS A 182 -15.25 35.86 -1.03
C LYS A 182 -15.19 34.37 -1.29
N ILE A 183 -15.03 33.92 -2.53
CA ILE A 183 -14.99 32.51 -2.91
C ILE A 183 -13.82 31.79 -2.26
N ALA A 184 -12.62 32.38 -2.28
CA ALA A 184 -11.42 31.81 -1.69
C ALA A 184 -11.51 31.67 -0.15
N SER A 185 -12.25 32.55 0.52
CA SER A 185 -12.48 32.43 1.96
C SER A 185 -13.22 31.15 2.35
N GLU A 186 -14.09 30.67 1.47
CA GLU A 186 -14.89 29.46 1.67
C GLU A 186 -14.19 28.16 1.22
N VAL A 187 -13.09 28.24 0.48
CA VAL A 187 -12.29 27.07 0.10
C VAL A 187 -11.72 26.43 1.37
N PRO A 188 -11.90 25.12 1.62
CA PRO A 188 -11.23 24.46 2.74
C PRO A 188 -9.72 24.57 2.62
N ALA A 189 -9.04 24.86 3.73
CA ALA A 189 -7.57 24.83 3.74
C ALA A 189 -7.07 23.42 3.43
N LYS A 190 -6.04 23.30 2.60
CA LYS A 190 -5.39 22.01 2.35
C LYS A 190 -4.74 21.50 3.64
N ASN A 191 -4.71 20.18 3.80
CA ASN A 191 -4.18 19.56 5.01
C ASN A 191 -2.64 19.66 5.05
N ALA A 192 -2.14 20.67 5.77
CA ALA A 192 -0.71 20.87 6.00
C ALA A 192 -0.08 19.80 6.93
N ALA A 193 -0.90 19.08 7.69
CA ALA A 193 -0.45 17.99 8.55
C ALA A 193 -0.43 16.63 7.85
N ALA A 194 -0.98 16.51 6.65
CA ALA A 194 -0.93 15.28 5.85
C ALA A 194 0.50 14.90 5.46
N LEU A 195 0.65 13.73 4.86
CA LEU A 195 1.91 13.28 4.28
C LEU A 195 2.29 14.20 3.09
N PRO A 196 3.50 14.80 3.07
CA PRO A 196 3.90 15.71 2.03
C PRO A 196 3.95 15.05 0.65
N ARG A 197 3.41 15.78 -0.36
CA ARG A 197 3.41 15.34 -1.75
C ARG A 197 3.52 16.53 -2.71
N LEU A 198 4.60 16.55 -3.50
CA LEU A 198 4.91 17.57 -4.49
C LEU A 198 5.04 16.92 -5.89
N PRO A 199 4.01 16.98 -6.74
CA PRO A 199 4.15 16.66 -8.16
C PRO A 199 5.09 17.66 -8.84
N VAL A 200 6.10 17.16 -9.55
CA VAL A 200 7.12 17.99 -10.22
C VAL A 200 6.60 18.44 -11.58
N ASP A 201 6.54 19.72 -11.81
CA ASP A 201 6.16 20.30 -13.11
C ASP A 201 7.34 20.84 -13.92
N ARG A 202 8.43 21.25 -13.25
CA ARG A 202 9.67 21.70 -13.91
C ARG A 202 10.90 21.26 -13.16
N VAL A 203 11.96 21.05 -13.93
CA VAL A 203 13.30 20.73 -13.44
C VAL A 203 14.28 21.68 -14.13
N PHE A 204 15.19 22.28 -13.38
CA PHE A 204 16.25 23.11 -13.93
C PHE A 204 17.45 23.19 -12.99
N THR A 205 18.58 23.61 -13.53
CA THR A 205 19.80 23.82 -12.74
C THR A 205 20.00 25.31 -12.52
N MET A 206 20.23 25.71 -11.28
CA MET A 206 20.65 27.06 -10.96
C MET A 206 22.14 27.11 -10.61
N LYS A 207 22.87 28.03 -11.28
CA LYS A 207 24.30 28.22 -11.03
C LYS A 207 24.55 28.50 -9.54
N GLY A 208 25.38 27.69 -8.89
CA GLY A 208 25.69 27.79 -7.46
C GLY A 208 24.69 27.11 -6.51
N PHE A 209 23.49 26.73 -6.96
CA PHE A 209 22.48 26.08 -6.15
C PHE A 209 22.27 24.59 -6.48
N GLY A 210 22.65 24.14 -7.70
CA GLY A 210 22.46 22.77 -8.13
C GLY A 210 21.07 22.52 -8.72
N THR A 211 20.54 21.31 -8.56
CA THR A 211 19.28 20.87 -9.15
C THR A 211 18.07 21.41 -8.38
N VAL A 212 17.18 22.07 -9.08
CA VAL A 212 15.95 22.65 -8.52
C VAL A 212 14.74 22.06 -9.24
N VAL A 213 13.75 21.66 -8.48
CA VAL A 213 12.44 21.26 -8.97
C VAL A 213 11.37 22.23 -8.51
N THR A 214 10.34 22.41 -9.33
CA THR A 214 9.15 23.16 -8.92
C THR A 214 7.90 22.32 -9.02
N GLY A 215 6.91 22.69 -8.21
CA GLY A 215 5.60 22.07 -8.19
C GLY A 215 4.64 22.80 -7.28
N THR A 216 3.38 22.43 -7.31
CA THR A 216 2.40 22.82 -6.31
C THR A 216 2.36 21.77 -5.21
N LEU A 217 2.64 22.14 -3.96
CA LEU A 217 2.56 21.21 -2.84
C LEU A 217 1.08 20.87 -2.59
N VAL A 218 0.68 19.64 -2.96
CA VAL A 218 -0.74 19.24 -2.92
C VAL A 218 -1.19 18.78 -1.53
N ALA A 219 -0.26 18.32 -0.69
CA ALA A 219 -0.52 17.87 0.67
C ALA A 219 0.72 18.05 1.55
N GLY A 220 0.51 18.17 2.85
CA GLY A 220 1.56 18.15 3.86
C GLY A 220 2.40 19.42 3.97
N THR A 221 3.54 19.26 4.60
CA THR A 221 4.54 20.32 4.81
C THR A 221 5.91 19.77 4.47
N ILE A 222 6.71 20.55 3.72
CA ILE A 222 8.12 20.24 3.41
C ILE A 222 8.99 21.34 4.05
N ARG A 223 10.03 20.92 4.77
CA ARG A 223 11.01 21.80 5.40
C ARG A 223 12.37 21.66 4.75
N LYS A 224 13.20 22.65 4.96
CA LYS A 224 14.63 22.53 4.70
C LYS A 224 15.22 21.37 5.51
N GLU A 225 16.14 20.63 4.92
CA GLU A 225 16.79 19.42 5.45
C GLU A 225 15.89 18.16 5.49
N ASP A 226 14.62 18.21 5.12
CA ASP A 226 13.78 17.03 5.02
C ASP A 226 14.33 16.04 3.97
N GLU A 227 14.20 14.74 4.27
CA GLU A 227 14.41 13.68 3.30
C GLU A 227 13.09 13.30 2.63
N LEU A 228 13.11 13.26 1.30
CA LEU A 228 11.97 12.86 0.48
C LEU A 228 12.37 11.70 -0.44
N GLU A 229 11.37 10.99 -0.92
CA GLU A 229 11.52 9.93 -1.91
C GLU A 229 10.96 10.40 -3.25
N LEU A 230 11.74 10.18 -4.30
CA LEU A 230 11.40 10.52 -5.68
C LEU A 230 10.69 9.34 -6.36
N PHE A 231 9.46 9.51 -6.75
CA PHE A 231 8.67 8.51 -7.47
C PHE A 231 8.65 8.78 -8.98
N PRO A 232 8.76 7.74 -9.84
CA PRO A 232 8.70 6.30 -9.50
C PRO A 232 10.01 5.64 -9.14
N SER A 233 11.17 6.34 -9.19
CA SER A 233 12.50 5.74 -9.05
C SER A 233 12.80 5.17 -7.66
N GLY A 234 12.12 5.63 -6.60
CA GLY A 234 12.39 5.25 -5.22
C GLY A 234 13.67 5.89 -4.64
N LYS A 235 14.31 6.82 -5.37
CA LYS A 235 15.54 7.47 -4.94
C LYS A 235 15.27 8.45 -3.79
N ARG A 236 16.09 8.39 -2.74
CA ARG A 236 16.04 9.37 -1.64
C ARG A 236 16.81 10.63 -2.01
N VAL A 237 16.22 11.77 -1.71
CA VAL A 237 16.78 13.09 -1.95
C VAL A 237 16.63 13.95 -0.69
N ARG A 238 17.54 14.90 -0.50
CA ARG A 238 17.48 15.84 0.63
C ARG A 238 17.17 17.24 0.15
N VAL A 239 16.29 17.94 0.84
CA VAL A 239 15.89 19.31 0.56
C VAL A 239 16.92 20.27 1.16
N ARG A 240 17.75 20.88 0.32
CA ARG A 240 18.78 21.85 0.75
C ARG A 240 18.20 23.26 0.93
N GLY A 241 17.14 23.58 0.18
CA GLY A 241 16.51 24.89 0.25
C GLY A 241 15.07 24.83 -0.23
N VAL A 242 14.26 25.70 0.32
CA VAL A 242 12.83 25.85 0.00
C VAL A 242 12.59 27.29 -0.45
N GLN A 243 11.83 27.47 -1.52
CA GLN A 243 11.28 28.76 -1.92
C GLN A 243 9.77 28.64 -2.12
N VAL A 244 9.05 29.65 -1.70
CA VAL A 244 7.60 29.75 -1.84
C VAL A 244 7.28 31.04 -2.58
N HIS A 245 6.58 30.93 -3.71
CA HIS A 245 6.26 32.07 -4.59
C HIS A 245 7.50 32.93 -4.94
N GLY A 246 8.66 32.31 -5.18
CA GLY A 246 9.91 32.99 -5.55
C GLY A 246 10.74 33.51 -4.38
N SER A 247 10.23 33.47 -3.15
CA SER A 247 10.94 33.95 -1.96
C SER A 247 11.48 32.80 -1.13
N ALA A 248 12.69 32.92 -0.56
CA ALA A 248 13.27 31.93 0.33
C ALA A 248 12.38 31.73 1.58
N ALA A 249 12.24 30.46 1.99
CA ALA A 249 11.43 30.06 3.13
C ALA A 249 12.05 28.88 3.85
N GLU A 250 11.78 28.74 5.17
CA GLU A 250 12.21 27.56 5.95
C GLU A 250 11.31 26.33 5.69
N LYS A 251 10.08 26.56 5.26
CA LYS A 251 9.10 25.53 4.95
C LYS A 251 8.11 25.95 3.88
N ALA A 252 7.59 24.98 3.16
CA ALA A 252 6.40 25.10 2.31
C ALA A 252 5.25 24.29 2.89
N VAL A 253 4.03 24.78 2.74
CA VAL A 253 2.81 24.07 3.17
C VAL A 253 1.89 23.80 1.99
N ALA A 254 1.00 22.82 2.15
CA ALA A 254 0.02 22.46 1.13
C ALA A 254 -0.75 23.68 0.59
N GLY A 255 -0.94 23.75 -0.72
CA GLY A 255 -1.54 24.88 -1.42
C GLY A 255 -0.53 25.95 -1.86
N GLN A 256 0.77 25.75 -1.68
CA GLN A 256 1.79 26.72 -2.08
C GLN A 256 2.55 26.28 -3.33
N ARG A 257 2.82 27.24 -4.20
CA ARG A 257 3.78 27.09 -5.29
C ARG A 257 5.19 27.05 -4.70
N THR A 258 5.87 25.92 -4.87
CA THR A 258 7.09 25.59 -4.15
C THR A 258 8.21 25.25 -5.12
N ALA A 259 9.41 25.81 -4.88
CA ALA A 259 10.65 25.35 -5.49
C ALA A 259 11.53 24.70 -4.41
N LEU A 260 12.07 23.52 -4.73
CA LEU A 260 12.97 22.78 -3.85
C LEU A 260 14.33 22.64 -4.51
N ASN A 261 15.36 23.05 -3.80
CA ASN A 261 16.73 22.72 -4.15
C ASN A 261 17.04 21.34 -3.55
N LEU A 262 17.47 20.39 -4.39
CA LEU A 262 17.67 18.99 -4.02
C LEU A 262 19.14 18.62 -4.08
N THR A 263 19.54 17.75 -3.15
CA THR A 263 20.83 17.04 -3.20
C THR A 263 20.60 15.55 -3.33
N GLY A 264 21.61 14.83 -3.84
CA GLY A 264 21.51 13.38 -4.04
C GLY A 264 20.90 12.97 -5.37
N VAL A 265 20.58 13.92 -6.27
CA VAL A 265 19.97 13.65 -7.57
C VAL A 265 20.50 14.63 -8.63
N SER A 266 20.78 14.13 -9.83
CA SER A 266 21.16 14.97 -10.97
C SER A 266 19.92 15.44 -11.74
N MET A 267 20.11 16.40 -12.66
CA MET A 267 19.01 16.91 -13.49
C MET A 267 18.44 15.82 -14.42
N GLU A 268 19.30 14.95 -14.93
CA GLU A 268 18.94 13.88 -15.88
C GLU A 268 18.08 12.79 -15.24
N GLU A 269 18.14 12.67 -13.91
CA GLU A 269 17.34 11.72 -13.12
C GLU A 269 15.95 12.25 -12.76
N LEU A 270 15.68 13.51 -13.08
CA LEU A 270 14.43 14.22 -12.76
C LEU A 270 13.69 14.59 -14.03
N ALA A 271 12.38 14.41 -14.01
CA ALA A 271 11.51 14.81 -15.10
C ALA A 271 10.16 15.32 -14.57
N ARG A 272 9.49 16.13 -15.40
CA ARG A 272 8.07 16.46 -15.20
C ARG A 272 7.26 15.17 -15.11
N GLY A 273 6.31 15.11 -14.21
CA GLY A 273 5.47 13.93 -13.95
C GLY A 273 5.92 13.10 -12.78
N MET A 274 7.16 13.24 -12.35
CA MET A 274 7.64 12.63 -11.10
C MET A 274 7.02 13.32 -9.88
N THR A 275 7.07 12.64 -8.73
CA THR A 275 6.50 13.16 -7.49
C THR A 275 7.50 12.97 -6.35
N LEU A 276 7.71 14.01 -5.56
CA LEU A 276 8.41 13.93 -4.28
C LEU A 276 7.41 13.70 -3.16
N ALA A 277 7.67 12.72 -2.31
CA ALA A 277 6.79 12.38 -1.19
C ALA A 277 7.57 11.80 0.00
N THR A 278 6.86 11.48 1.09
CA THR A 278 7.42 10.91 2.31
C THR A 278 8.16 9.60 2.05
N VAL A 279 9.37 9.47 2.61
CA VAL A 279 10.20 8.25 2.48
C VAL A 279 9.52 7.02 3.08
N ASN A 280 9.74 5.85 2.48
CA ASN A 280 9.31 4.54 2.98
C ASN A 280 7.79 4.43 3.26
N THR A 281 6.96 5.22 2.64
CA THR A 281 5.51 5.23 2.93
C THR A 281 4.69 4.81 1.72
N PHE A 282 5.02 5.34 0.57
CA PHE A 282 4.26 5.09 -0.65
C PHE A 282 4.95 4.07 -1.56
N ARG A 283 4.22 3.60 -2.56
CA ARG A 283 4.74 2.74 -3.62
C ARG A 283 4.29 3.24 -4.98
N SER A 284 5.18 3.23 -5.95
CA SER A 284 4.80 3.46 -7.35
C SER A 284 3.93 2.30 -7.84
N THR A 285 3.00 2.61 -8.71
CA THR A 285 2.09 1.61 -9.29
C THR A 285 1.95 1.80 -10.79
N SER A 286 1.83 0.69 -11.51
CA SER A 286 1.43 0.65 -12.92
C SER A 286 -0.02 0.19 -13.11
N ARG A 287 -0.77 -0.01 -12.02
CA ARG A 287 -2.17 -0.44 -12.06
C ARG A 287 -2.96 0.23 -10.96
N VAL A 288 -4.07 0.83 -11.30
CA VAL A 288 -5.02 1.41 -10.35
C VAL A 288 -6.42 0.95 -10.68
N ASP A 289 -7.23 0.71 -9.66
CA ASP A 289 -8.66 0.55 -9.82
C ASP A 289 -9.33 1.90 -9.56
N ALA A 290 -10.26 2.28 -10.43
CA ALA A 290 -10.82 3.63 -10.46
C ALA A 290 -12.31 3.62 -10.82
N ARG A 291 -12.99 4.72 -10.46
CA ARG A 291 -14.25 5.12 -11.10
C ARG A 291 -13.89 5.99 -12.30
N LEU A 292 -14.34 5.59 -13.47
CA LEU A 292 -14.17 6.30 -14.75
C LEU A 292 -15.51 6.87 -15.19
N SER A 293 -15.55 8.16 -15.45
CA SER A 293 -16.72 8.90 -15.98
C SER A 293 -16.43 9.32 -17.42
N LEU A 294 -17.32 9.00 -18.32
CA LEU A 294 -17.20 9.38 -19.73
C LEU A 294 -18.05 10.63 -20.00
N LEU A 295 -17.49 11.61 -20.71
CA LEU A 295 -18.24 12.81 -21.10
C LEU A 295 -19.40 12.46 -22.02
N ALA A 296 -20.49 13.21 -21.92
CA ALA A 296 -21.65 13.05 -22.80
C ALA A 296 -21.33 13.34 -24.29
N SER A 297 -20.33 14.18 -24.53
CA SER A 297 -19.82 14.52 -25.85
C SER A 297 -18.87 13.48 -26.45
N ALA A 298 -18.39 12.53 -25.66
CA ALA A 298 -17.44 11.51 -26.08
C ALA A 298 -18.14 10.38 -26.86
N LYS A 299 -17.34 9.58 -27.57
CA LYS A 299 -17.80 8.30 -28.14
C LYS A 299 -17.70 7.21 -27.08
N ALA A 300 -18.51 6.14 -27.22
CA ALA A 300 -18.45 4.99 -26.34
C ALA A 300 -17.02 4.42 -26.27
N LEU A 301 -16.53 4.16 -25.06
CA LEU A 301 -15.19 3.63 -24.81
C LEU A 301 -15.27 2.12 -24.58
N LYS A 302 -14.59 1.33 -25.39
CA LYS A 302 -14.60 -0.14 -25.32
C LYS A 302 -13.62 -0.64 -24.25
N ASP A 303 -13.91 -1.82 -23.70
CA ASP A 303 -12.94 -2.57 -22.89
C ASP A 303 -11.66 -2.84 -23.69
N GLY A 304 -10.50 -2.67 -23.06
CA GLY A 304 -9.19 -2.79 -23.69
C GLY A 304 -8.74 -1.56 -24.48
N ALA A 305 -9.52 -0.48 -24.52
CA ALA A 305 -9.12 0.75 -25.19
C ALA A 305 -7.88 1.35 -24.53
N ARG A 306 -7.01 1.93 -25.38
CA ARG A 306 -5.85 2.70 -24.91
C ARG A 306 -6.17 4.19 -24.96
N VAL A 307 -5.76 4.91 -23.94
CA VAL A 307 -6.01 6.35 -23.76
C VAL A 307 -4.76 7.06 -23.25
N HIS A 308 -4.63 8.36 -23.52
CA HIS A 308 -3.71 9.19 -22.76
C HIS A 308 -4.30 9.39 -21.36
N PHE A 309 -3.49 9.13 -20.35
CA PHE A 309 -3.83 9.29 -18.93
C PHE A 309 -3.05 10.45 -18.32
N HIS A 310 -3.74 11.33 -17.64
CA HIS A 310 -3.14 12.50 -16.98
C HIS A 310 -3.59 12.57 -15.53
N ALA A 311 -2.64 12.66 -14.60
CA ALA A 311 -2.91 12.88 -13.16
C ALA A 311 -1.86 13.82 -12.58
N TYR A 312 -2.26 14.96 -12.05
CA TYR A 312 -1.34 16.05 -11.69
C TYR A 312 -0.40 16.41 -12.84
N THR A 313 0.90 16.24 -12.65
CA THR A 313 1.92 16.51 -13.67
C THR A 313 2.28 15.29 -14.51
N MET A 314 1.81 14.10 -14.09
CA MET A 314 2.08 12.84 -14.78
C MET A 314 1.25 12.70 -16.05
N GLU A 315 1.89 12.23 -17.11
CA GLU A 315 1.26 11.80 -18.37
C GLU A 315 1.81 10.43 -18.77
N THR A 316 0.92 9.51 -19.12
CA THR A 316 1.29 8.19 -19.64
C THR A 316 0.16 7.63 -20.49
N ILE A 317 0.37 6.46 -21.09
CA ILE A 317 -0.68 5.70 -21.77
C ILE A 317 -1.29 4.72 -20.77
N ALA A 318 -2.61 4.62 -20.75
CA ALA A 318 -3.34 3.64 -19.99
C ALA A 318 -4.18 2.72 -20.88
N GLU A 319 -4.17 1.42 -20.58
CA GLU A 319 -5.14 0.47 -21.08
C GLU A 319 -6.32 0.40 -20.10
N VAL A 320 -7.53 0.64 -20.58
CA VAL A 320 -8.76 0.63 -19.77
C VAL A 320 -9.35 -0.77 -19.76
N ARG A 321 -9.46 -1.39 -18.58
CA ARG A 321 -10.13 -2.68 -18.36
C ARG A 321 -11.38 -2.48 -17.52
N LEU A 322 -12.54 -2.58 -18.18
CA LEU A 322 -13.84 -2.35 -17.53
C LEU A 322 -14.25 -3.55 -16.68
N TYR A 323 -14.80 -3.29 -15.51
CA TYR A 323 -15.37 -4.32 -14.65
C TYR A 323 -16.84 -4.56 -14.98
N GLY A 324 -17.16 -5.73 -15.55
CA GLY A 324 -18.54 -6.16 -15.82
C GLY A 324 -19.21 -5.56 -17.07
N ALA A 325 -18.48 -4.74 -17.86
CA ALA A 325 -19.01 -4.14 -19.07
C ALA A 325 -18.06 -4.34 -20.27
N LYS A 326 -18.62 -4.43 -21.48
CA LYS A 326 -17.82 -4.46 -22.73
C LYS A 326 -17.48 -3.05 -23.23
N GLN A 327 -18.25 -2.07 -22.81
CA GLN A 327 -18.06 -0.66 -23.13
C GLN A 327 -18.77 0.22 -22.10
N ILE A 328 -18.33 1.46 -21.98
CA ILE A 328 -18.98 2.55 -21.26
C ILE A 328 -19.58 3.51 -22.28
N ARG A 329 -20.82 3.94 -22.09
CA ARG A 329 -21.52 4.86 -23.00
C ARG A 329 -21.23 6.32 -22.63
N PRO A 330 -21.45 7.26 -23.56
CA PRO A 330 -21.38 8.68 -23.27
C PRO A 330 -22.25 9.07 -22.07
N GLY A 331 -21.69 9.83 -21.12
CA GLY A 331 -22.37 10.28 -19.91
C GLY A 331 -22.50 9.24 -18.80
N GLU A 332 -21.99 8.01 -18.99
CA GLU A 332 -22.03 6.97 -17.97
C GLU A 332 -20.75 6.90 -17.15
N ASP A 333 -20.85 6.27 -15.98
CA ASP A 333 -19.74 5.91 -15.10
C ASP A 333 -19.53 4.40 -15.08
N ALA A 334 -18.28 3.96 -14.94
CA ALA A 334 -17.94 2.56 -14.74
C ALA A 334 -16.77 2.40 -13.78
N PHE A 335 -16.69 1.25 -13.12
CA PHE A 335 -15.44 0.83 -12.48
C PHE A 335 -14.51 0.20 -13.51
N ALA A 336 -13.25 0.59 -13.45
CA ALA A 336 -12.23 0.10 -14.36
C ALA A 336 -10.88 -0.08 -13.66
N GLN A 337 -10.09 -1.02 -14.15
CA GLN A 337 -8.66 -1.05 -13.90
C GLN A 337 -7.93 -0.30 -15.01
N LEU A 338 -7.13 0.68 -14.64
CA LEU A 338 -6.25 1.38 -15.56
C LEU A 338 -4.85 0.78 -15.45
N ARG A 339 -4.33 0.26 -16.56
CA ARG A 339 -3.00 -0.31 -16.66
C ARG A 339 -2.10 0.69 -17.36
N LEU A 340 -1.20 1.27 -16.61
CA LEU A 340 -0.33 2.34 -17.04
C LEU A 340 0.93 1.77 -17.72
N ALA A 341 1.35 2.38 -18.80
CA ALA A 341 2.59 2.02 -19.50
C ALA A 341 3.82 2.35 -18.64
N GLU A 342 3.77 3.46 -17.90
CA GLU A 342 4.82 3.87 -16.98
C GLU A 342 4.26 3.95 -15.56
N PRO A 343 5.03 3.47 -14.56
CA PRO A 343 4.59 3.56 -13.17
C PRO A 343 4.62 4.99 -12.65
N GLY A 344 3.76 5.31 -11.71
CA GLY A 344 3.73 6.60 -11.03
C GLY A 344 3.23 6.50 -9.59
N LEU A 345 3.30 7.59 -8.86
CA LEU A 345 2.68 7.69 -7.54
C LEU A 345 1.24 8.17 -7.69
N LEU A 346 0.31 7.24 -7.53
CA LEU A 346 -1.13 7.49 -7.53
C LEU A 346 -1.73 6.99 -6.22
N LEU A 347 -2.58 7.79 -5.62
CA LEU A 347 -3.17 7.48 -4.32
C LEU A 347 -4.70 7.49 -4.41
N PRO A 348 -5.40 6.79 -3.51
CA PRO A 348 -6.85 6.89 -3.42
C PRO A 348 -7.31 8.34 -3.26
N GLY A 349 -8.31 8.74 -4.05
CA GLY A 349 -8.81 10.11 -4.12
C GLY A 349 -8.17 10.96 -5.23
N ASP A 350 -7.05 10.54 -5.83
CA ASP A 350 -6.45 11.28 -6.94
C ASP A 350 -7.40 11.32 -8.14
N ARG A 351 -7.54 12.51 -8.71
CA ARG A 351 -8.31 12.74 -9.93
C ARG A 351 -7.43 12.59 -11.15
N PHE A 352 -8.01 12.08 -12.23
CA PHE A 352 -7.33 11.92 -13.50
C PHE A 352 -8.23 12.27 -14.67
N ILE A 353 -7.61 12.59 -15.80
CA ILE A 353 -8.25 12.86 -17.09
C ILE A 353 -7.80 11.81 -18.08
N VAL A 354 -8.71 11.38 -18.96
CA VAL A 354 -8.42 10.51 -20.08
C VAL A 354 -8.75 11.20 -21.39
N ARG A 355 -7.80 11.09 -22.34
CA ARG A 355 -7.93 11.67 -23.69
C ARG A 355 -7.76 10.58 -24.75
N GLN A 356 -8.49 10.65 -25.85
CA GLN A 356 -8.31 9.73 -26.96
C GLN A 356 -7.07 10.09 -27.80
N PHE A 357 -6.60 9.16 -28.63
CA PHE A 357 -5.39 9.36 -29.42
C PHE A 357 -5.60 10.23 -30.67
N SER A 358 -6.74 10.09 -31.33
CA SER A 358 -6.98 10.83 -32.58
C SER A 358 -8.49 11.04 -32.81
N PRO A 359 -8.95 12.29 -32.95
CA PRO A 359 -8.22 13.49 -32.55
C PRO A 359 -7.91 13.48 -31.05
N VAL A 360 -6.88 14.21 -30.61
CA VAL A 360 -6.49 14.27 -29.20
C VAL A 360 -7.45 15.20 -28.45
N VAL A 361 -8.56 14.65 -27.97
CA VAL A 361 -9.59 15.38 -27.19
C VAL A 361 -9.84 14.69 -25.87
N THR A 362 -10.27 15.46 -24.89
CA THR A 362 -10.70 14.96 -23.58
C THR A 362 -12.00 14.17 -23.77
N ILE A 363 -12.01 12.92 -23.31
CA ILE A 363 -13.18 12.03 -23.42
C ILE A 363 -13.77 11.68 -22.06
N GLY A 364 -13.04 11.89 -20.96
CA GLY A 364 -13.50 11.58 -19.63
C GLY A 364 -12.42 11.76 -18.58
N GLY A 365 -12.71 11.28 -17.41
CA GLY A 365 -11.80 11.32 -16.25
C GLY A 365 -12.37 10.53 -15.10
N GLY A 366 -11.79 10.65 -13.93
CA GLY A 366 -12.30 9.91 -12.79
C GLY A 366 -11.50 10.07 -11.52
N MET A 367 -11.65 9.09 -10.65
CA MET A 367 -10.98 9.06 -9.36
C MET A 367 -10.36 7.69 -9.10
N VAL A 368 -9.12 7.68 -8.67
CA VAL A 368 -8.43 6.49 -8.17
C VAL A 368 -9.09 6.04 -6.87
N LEU A 369 -9.50 4.78 -6.79
CA LEU A 369 -10.10 4.17 -5.60
C LEU A 369 -9.12 3.24 -4.88
N ASP A 370 -8.28 2.54 -5.67
CA ASP A 370 -7.27 1.63 -5.15
C ASP A 370 -5.99 1.70 -5.99
N SER A 371 -4.88 2.02 -5.34
CA SER A 371 -3.55 2.08 -5.95
C SER A 371 -2.74 0.79 -5.77
N ALA A 372 -3.28 -0.19 -5.04
CA ALA A 372 -2.64 -1.48 -4.77
C ALA A 372 -3.57 -2.66 -5.08
N PRO A 373 -4.14 -2.76 -6.31
CA PRO A 373 -5.03 -3.85 -6.66
C PRO A 373 -4.28 -5.19 -6.59
N PRO A 374 -4.90 -6.27 -6.06
CA PRO A 374 -4.28 -7.57 -5.94
C PRO A 374 -3.77 -8.11 -7.29
N ALA A 375 -2.59 -8.76 -7.27
CA ALA A 375 -2.00 -9.34 -8.47
C ALA A 375 -2.82 -10.53 -9.04
N ARG A 376 -3.51 -11.27 -8.17
CA ARG A 376 -4.34 -12.42 -8.56
C ARG A 376 -5.72 -11.95 -9.03
N LYS A 377 -6.19 -12.53 -10.14
CA LYS A 377 -7.57 -12.31 -10.62
C LYS A 377 -8.56 -12.73 -9.52
N ARG A 378 -9.50 -11.84 -9.24
CA ARG A 378 -10.66 -12.09 -8.37
C ARG A 378 -11.92 -12.13 -9.23
N ARG A 379 -13.02 -12.57 -8.64
CA ARG A 379 -14.32 -12.41 -9.28
C ARG A 379 -14.60 -10.92 -9.48
N ILE A 380 -15.17 -10.57 -10.60
CA ILE A 380 -15.49 -9.17 -10.94
C ILE A 380 -16.44 -8.58 -9.90
N GLU A 381 -17.43 -9.38 -9.48
CA GLU A 381 -18.44 -8.99 -8.49
C GLU A 381 -17.80 -8.61 -7.15
N ASP A 382 -16.84 -9.39 -6.66
CA ASP A 382 -16.12 -9.12 -5.41
C ASP A 382 -15.30 -7.83 -5.51
N THR A 383 -14.69 -7.59 -6.68
CA THR A 383 -13.91 -6.37 -6.93
C THR A 383 -14.83 -5.15 -6.97
N VAL A 384 -15.94 -5.22 -7.69
CA VAL A 384 -16.92 -4.12 -7.77
C VAL A 384 -17.53 -3.83 -6.39
N ALA A 385 -17.89 -4.86 -5.63
CA ALA A 385 -18.39 -4.69 -4.26
C ALA A 385 -17.35 -3.98 -3.36
N PHE A 386 -16.09 -4.38 -3.43
CA PHE A 386 -14.99 -3.72 -2.73
C PHE A 386 -14.85 -2.24 -3.15
N LEU A 387 -14.86 -1.93 -4.45
CA LEU A 387 -14.70 -0.56 -4.96
C LEU A 387 -15.87 0.35 -4.54
N LYS A 388 -17.10 -0.18 -4.49
CA LYS A 388 -18.26 0.55 -3.95
C LYS A 388 -18.06 0.91 -2.47
N VAL A 389 -17.62 -0.06 -1.67
CA VAL A 389 -17.34 0.19 -0.24
C VAL A 389 -16.26 1.28 -0.10
N VAL A 390 -15.14 1.17 -0.81
CA VAL A 390 -14.04 2.15 -0.71
C VAL A 390 -14.47 3.54 -1.17
N MET A 391 -15.40 3.63 -2.12
CA MET A 391 -15.90 4.90 -2.67
C MET A 391 -16.87 5.63 -1.72
N ASP A 392 -17.78 4.88 -1.08
CA ASP A 392 -18.96 5.45 -0.42
C ASP A 392 -18.92 5.32 1.12
N SER A 393 -17.94 4.58 1.69
CA SER A 393 -17.87 4.26 3.12
C SER A 393 -16.93 5.14 3.92
N SER A 394 -17.05 5.06 5.23
CA SER A 394 -16.14 5.70 6.18
C SER A 394 -14.70 5.13 6.07
N PRO A 395 -13.69 5.87 6.55
CA PRO A 395 -12.31 5.37 6.58
C PRO A 395 -12.13 4.03 7.33
N VAL A 396 -12.91 3.79 8.39
CA VAL A 396 -12.88 2.54 9.17
C VAL A 396 -13.39 1.37 8.33
N GLU A 397 -14.51 1.54 7.62
CA GLU A 397 -15.08 0.53 6.74
C GLU A 397 -14.18 0.27 5.52
N SER A 398 -13.59 1.33 4.95
CA SER A 398 -12.59 1.21 3.88
C SER A 398 -11.38 0.38 4.33
N LEU A 399 -10.85 0.62 5.55
CA LEU A 399 -9.78 -0.20 6.13
C LEU A 399 -10.22 -1.66 6.28
N ALA A 400 -11.40 -1.90 6.86
CA ALA A 400 -11.93 -3.25 7.05
C ALA A 400 -12.08 -4.00 5.72
N ALA A 401 -12.56 -3.34 4.66
CA ALA A 401 -12.66 -3.92 3.32
C ALA A 401 -11.29 -4.25 2.72
N ARG A 402 -10.29 -3.37 2.88
CA ARG A 402 -8.91 -3.59 2.42
C ARG A 402 -8.27 -4.79 3.13
N VAL A 403 -8.50 -4.95 4.43
CA VAL A 403 -8.04 -6.11 5.21
C VAL A 403 -8.80 -7.37 4.79
N ALA A 404 -10.12 -7.31 4.70
CA ALA A 404 -10.97 -8.48 4.39
C ALA A 404 -10.62 -9.09 3.03
N ARG A 405 -10.37 -8.27 2.01
CA ARG A 405 -9.99 -8.76 0.68
C ARG A 405 -8.68 -9.54 0.65
N ARG A 406 -7.81 -9.41 1.65
CA ARG A 406 -6.55 -10.16 1.77
C ARG A 406 -6.70 -11.50 2.47
N GLY A 407 -7.88 -11.77 3.04
CA GLY A 407 -8.17 -13.01 3.76
C GLY A 407 -7.20 -13.23 4.91
N ALA A 408 -6.73 -14.47 5.06
CA ALA A 408 -5.81 -14.84 6.14
C ALA A 408 -4.37 -14.32 5.97
N ALA A 409 -4.00 -13.77 4.81
CA ALA A 409 -2.71 -13.09 4.66
C ALA A 409 -2.68 -11.76 5.43
N GLY A 410 -3.85 -11.13 5.60
CA GLY A 410 -3.99 -9.86 6.29
C GLY A 410 -3.36 -8.67 5.57
N LEU A 411 -3.31 -7.54 6.25
CA LEU A 411 -2.69 -6.30 5.80
C LEU A 411 -1.68 -5.83 6.85
N ALA A 412 -0.44 -5.64 6.46
CA ALA A 412 0.61 -5.15 7.34
C ALA A 412 0.38 -3.66 7.69
N LEU A 413 0.59 -3.30 8.96
CA LEU A 413 0.36 -1.95 9.48
C LEU A 413 1.19 -0.88 8.76
N ASP A 414 2.40 -1.22 8.31
CA ASP A 414 3.29 -0.32 7.58
C ASP A 414 2.82 0.00 6.16
N GLN A 415 1.94 -0.82 5.57
CA GLN A 415 1.37 -0.61 4.24
C GLN A 415 0.14 0.30 4.25
N ILE A 416 -0.56 0.38 5.38
CA ILE A 416 -1.83 1.12 5.48
C ILE A 416 -1.66 2.62 5.20
N PRO A 417 -0.62 3.32 5.74
CA PRO A 417 -0.38 4.72 5.43
C PRO A 417 -0.34 5.00 3.93
N GLY A 418 0.40 4.19 3.18
CA GLY A 418 0.52 4.32 1.73
C GLY A 418 -0.75 3.97 0.96
N GLU A 419 -1.48 2.94 1.39
CA GLU A 419 -2.69 2.48 0.71
C GLU A 419 -3.93 3.35 0.98
N MET A 420 -3.94 4.09 2.10
CA MET A 420 -5.06 4.95 2.48
C MET A 420 -4.72 6.43 2.47
N ASN A 421 -3.47 6.79 2.16
CA ASN A 421 -2.97 8.17 2.21
C ASN A 421 -3.21 8.82 3.58
N LEU A 422 -2.88 8.09 4.65
CA LEU A 422 -3.07 8.49 6.04
C LEU A 422 -1.73 8.50 6.79
N ARG A 423 -1.62 9.34 7.81
CA ARG A 423 -0.49 9.31 8.74
C ARG A 423 -0.58 8.11 9.68
N ARG A 424 0.55 7.72 10.28
CA ARG A 424 0.60 6.57 11.20
C ARG A 424 -0.30 6.73 12.42
N ASP A 425 -0.39 7.94 12.98
CA ASP A 425 -1.27 8.25 14.12
C ASP A 425 -2.76 8.11 13.74
N GLU A 426 -3.15 8.56 12.55
CA GLU A 426 -4.52 8.39 12.02
C GLU A 426 -4.84 6.90 11.80
N VAL A 427 -3.88 6.13 11.28
CA VAL A 427 -4.03 4.66 11.14
C VAL A 427 -4.24 3.99 12.49
N GLU A 428 -3.44 4.34 13.52
CA GLU A 428 -3.60 3.77 14.86
C GLU A 428 -4.97 4.10 15.47
N GLN A 429 -5.51 5.29 15.22
CA GLN A 429 -6.87 5.65 15.65
C GLN A 429 -7.93 4.80 14.93
N LEU A 430 -7.80 4.61 13.61
CA LEU A 430 -8.72 3.76 12.82
C LEU A 430 -8.68 2.30 13.29
N VAL A 431 -7.49 1.77 13.57
CA VAL A 431 -7.32 0.40 14.06
C VAL A 431 -8.00 0.21 15.41
N ARG A 432 -7.86 1.17 16.35
CA ARG A 432 -8.54 1.13 17.64
C ARG A 432 -10.06 1.19 17.53
N GLY A 433 -10.58 1.94 16.55
CA GLY A 433 -12.03 2.04 16.28
C GLY A 433 -12.61 0.89 15.44
N SER A 434 -11.78 -0.08 15.02
CA SER A 434 -12.19 -1.18 14.17
C SER A 434 -12.38 -2.48 14.94
N THR A 435 -13.10 -3.43 14.34
CA THR A 435 -13.25 -4.81 14.85
C THR A 435 -12.14 -5.76 14.35
N LEU A 436 -11.10 -5.23 13.70
CA LEU A 436 -10.03 -6.03 13.12
C LEU A 436 -9.18 -6.71 14.20
N VAL A 437 -8.71 -7.91 13.90
CA VAL A 437 -7.83 -8.68 14.78
C VAL A 437 -6.38 -8.31 14.46
N ARG A 438 -5.67 -7.82 15.46
CA ARG A 438 -4.24 -7.51 15.34
C ARG A 438 -3.41 -8.73 15.70
N CYS A 439 -2.60 -9.21 14.78
CA CYS A 439 -1.61 -10.28 14.95
C CYS A 439 -0.22 -9.66 14.73
N GLY A 440 0.43 -9.22 15.81
CA GLY A 440 1.71 -8.51 15.70
C GLY A 440 1.58 -7.21 14.88
N THR A 441 2.25 -7.19 13.73
CA THR A 441 2.21 -6.06 12.76
C THR A 441 1.18 -6.23 11.65
N VAL A 442 0.39 -7.32 11.65
CA VAL A 442 -0.59 -7.64 10.62
C VAL A 442 -2.01 -7.54 11.17
N LEU A 443 -2.91 -6.93 10.39
CA LEU A 443 -4.35 -6.89 10.66
C LEU A 443 -5.08 -7.95 9.82
N VAL A 444 -6.01 -8.66 10.45
CA VAL A 444 -6.85 -9.70 9.82
C VAL A 444 -8.31 -9.42 10.14
N SER A 445 -9.21 -9.67 9.19
CA SER A 445 -10.65 -9.56 9.47
C SER A 445 -11.10 -10.67 10.43
N PRO A 446 -12.10 -10.41 11.31
CA PRO A 446 -12.58 -11.41 12.27
C PRO A 446 -12.99 -12.72 11.61
N ARG A 447 -13.67 -12.65 10.45
CA ARG A 447 -14.07 -13.83 9.67
C ARG A 447 -12.86 -14.63 9.18
N ALA A 448 -11.90 -13.97 8.53
CA ALA A 448 -10.71 -14.65 8.00
C ALA A 448 -9.85 -15.27 9.11
N PHE A 449 -9.79 -14.60 10.29
CA PHE A 449 -9.12 -15.13 11.46
C PHE A 449 -9.83 -16.38 12.02
N ALA A 450 -11.16 -16.35 12.12
CA ALA A 450 -11.97 -17.50 12.58
C ALA A 450 -11.86 -18.68 11.62
N ASP A 451 -11.97 -18.44 10.29
CA ASP A 451 -11.81 -19.45 9.26
C ASP A 451 -10.41 -20.08 9.29
N ALA A 452 -9.37 -19.27 9.47
CA ALA A 452 -8.00 -19.76 9.60
C ALA A 452 -7.77 -20.53 10.90
N SER A 453 -8.34 -20.08 12.02
CA SER A 453 -8.30 -20.79 13.31
C SER A 453 -8.98 -22.15 13.21
N GLY A 454 -10.13 -22.23 12.55
CA GLY A 454 -10.83 -23.49 12.28
C GLY A 454 -9.96 -24.47 11.50
N ARG A 455 -9.29 -24.02 10.44
CA ARG A 455 -8.36 -24.87 9.66
C ARG A 455 -7.18 -25.35 10.48
N VAL A 456 -6.60 -24.52 11.34
CA VAL A 456 -5.51 -24.92 12.24
C VAL A 456 -5.97 -26.05 13.16
N ILE A 457 -7.11 -25.89 13.84
CA ILE A 457 -7.67 -26.87 14.76
C ILE A 457 -8.02 -28.17 14.01
N GLU A 458 -8.66 -28.09 12.85
CA GLU A 458 -9.01 -29.24 12.02
C GLU A 458 -7.76 -30.01 11.57
N THR A 459 -6.68 -29.30 11.17
CA THR A 459 -5.42 -29.93 10.76
C THR A 459 -4.80 -30.71 11.92
N VAL A 460 -4.74 -30.13 13.12
CA VAL A 460 -4.23 -30.80 14.31
C VAL A 460 -5.12 -32.02 14.66
N THR A 461 -6.44 -31.89 14.53
CA THR A 461 -7.38 -32.98 14.80
C THR A 461 -7.17 -34.14 13.83
N LYS A 462 -7.04 -33.87 12.54
CA LYS A 462 -6.75 -34.90 11.50
C LYS A 462 -5.40 -35.56 11.72
N PHE A 463 -4.38 -34.76 12.10
CA PHE A 463 -3.05 -35.28 12.42
C PHE A 463 -3.11 -36.28 13.58
N HIS A 464 -3.80 -35.95 14.67
CA HIS A 464 -3.95 -36.86 15.81
C HIS A 464 -4.76 -38.12 15.47
N ALA A 465 -5.79 -37.99 14.62
CA ALA A 465 -6.54 -39.16 14.16
C ALA A 465 -5.66 -40.13 13.36
N ALA A 466 -4.79 -39.57 12.51
CA ALA A 466 -3.85 -40.36 11.69
C ALA A 466 -2.63 -40.85 12.48
N ASN A 467 -2.25 -40.18 13.57
CA ASN A 467 -1.04 -40.45 14.35
C ASN A 467 -1.31 -40.54 15.87
N PRO A 468 -2.07 -41.54 16.34
CA PRO A 468 -2.49 -41.60 17.74
C PRO A 468 -1.33 -41.75 18.73
N LEU A 469 -0.18 -42.24 18.30
CA LEU A 469 1.03 -42.44 19.11
C LEU A 469 2.02 -41.26 19.10
N VAL A 470 1.69 -40.17 18.38
CA VAL A 470 2.54 -38.99 18.31
C VAL A 470 1.98 -37.92 19.24
N ALA A 471 2.85 -37.35 20.09
CA ALA A 471 2.45 -36.40 21.14
C ALA A 471 1.89 -35.08 20.62
N GLY A 472 2.23 -34.69 19.40
CA GLY A 472 1.78 -33.46 18.75
C GLY A 472 2.43 -33.25 17.39
N MET A 473 1.93 -32.29 16.65
CA MET A 473 2.44 -31.84 15.35
C MET A 473 3.43 -30.71 15.54
N SER A 474 4.50 -30.62 14.74
CA SER A 474 5.43 -29.48 14.86
C SER A 474 4.76 -28.18 14.38
N LYS A 475 5.11 -27.05 15.01
CA LYS A 475 4.61 -25.73 14.60
C LYS A 475 4.93 -25.41 13.15
N GLU A 476 6.13 -25.77 12.69
CA GLU A 476 6.59 -25.53 11.33
C GLU A 476 5.75 -26.31 10.32
N GLU A 477 5.60 -27.62 10.52
CA GLU A 477 4.77 -28.49 9.68
C GLU A 477 3.32 -28.00 9.64
N LEU A 478 2.75 -27.63 10.80
CA LEU A 478 1.39 -27.12 10.89
C LEU A 478 1.24 -25.81 10.10
N ARG A 479 2.15 -24.86 10.27
CA ARG A 479 2.14 -23.58 9.56
C ARG A 479 2.22 -23.78 8.03
N ASP A 480 3.07 -24.68 7.58
CA ASP A 480 3.25 -24.95 6.15
C ASP A 480 2.01 -25.64 5.54
N GLN A 481 1.37 -26.56 6.27
CA GLN A 481 0.14 -27.19 5.81
C GLN A 481 -1.03 -26.19 5.70
N VAL A 482 -1.17 -25.29 6.68
CA VAL A 482 -2.26 -24.28 6.67
C VAL A 482 -1.92 -23.05 5.84
N ARG A 483 -0.68 -22.90 5.38
CA ARG A 483 -0.16 -21.79 4.54
C ARG A 483 -0.46 -20.42 5.13
N LEU A 484 -0.12 -20.20 6.39
CA LEU A 484 -0.29 -18.93 7.09
C LEU A 484 1.03 -18.19 7.26
N GLY A 485 0.96 -16.85 7.23
CA GLY A 485 2.07 -16.00 7.64
C GLY A 485 2.41 -16.16 9.12
N ALA A 486 3.68 -15.98 9.47
CA ALA A 486 4.19 -16.25 10.83
C ALA A 486 3.42 -15.51 11.93
N GLU A 487 3.12 -14.23 11.75
CA GLU A 487 2.43 -13.41 12.75
C GLU A 487 0.98 -13.83 12.95
N VAL A 488 0.26 -14.10 11.86
CA VAL A 488 -1.14 -14.57 11.91
C VAL A 488 -1.21 -15.96 12.54
N PHE A 489 -0.30 -16.86 12.17
CA PHE A 489 -0.20 -18.17 12.76
C PHE A 489 0.07 -18.11 14.27
N SER A 490 1.03 -17.28 14.69
CA SER A 490 1.32 -17.06 16.11
C SER A 490 0.10 -16.50 16.87
N GLY A 491 -0.59 -15.52 16.30
CA GLY A 491 -1.81 -14.93 16.88
C GLY A 491 -2.93 -15.98 17.04
N ILE A 492 -3.12 -16.85 16.04
CA ILE A 492 -4.09 -17.95 16.10
C ILE A 492 -3.72 -18.96 17.17
N LEU A 493 -2.46 -19.39 17.25
CA LEU A 493 -2.01 -20.33 18.28
C LEU A 493 -2.20 -19.75 19.68
N SER A 494 -1.80 -18.49 19.92
CA SER A 494 -1.96 -17.84 21.22
C SER A 494 -3.43 -17.82 21.65
N LYS A 495 -4.33 -17.43 20.74
CA LYS A 495 -5.76 -17.39 21.03
C LYS A 495 -6.36 -18.80 21.22
N ALA A 496 -5.94 -19.79 20.44
CA ALA A 496 -6.41 -21.15 20.57
C ALA A 496 -5.95 -21.80 21.90
N VAL A 497 -4.78 -21.41 22.41
CA VAL A 497 -4.29 -21.83 23.73
C VAL A 497 -5.09 -21.15 24.84
N GLU A 498 -5.33 -19.83 24.74
CA GLU A 498 -6.16 -19.09 25.69
C GLU A 498 -7.59 -19.66 25.80
N GLU A 499 -8.18 -19.99 24.65
CA GLU A 499 -9.50 -20.64 24.55
C GLU A 499 -9.49 -22.14 24.92
N LYS A 500 -8.34 -22.70 25.31
CA LYS A 500 -8.15 -24.12 25.63
C LYS A 500 -8.55 -25.07 24.49
N LYS A 501 -8.44 -24.64 23.25
CA LYS A 501 -8.69 -25.47 22.06
C LYS A 501 -7.46 -26.22 21.59
N LEU A 502 -6.29 -25.69 21.86
CA LEU A 502 -5.00 -26.30 21.58
C LEU A 502 -4.06 -26.15 22.79
N GLU A 503 -3.08 -27.02 22.89
CA GLU A 503 -1.94 -26.93 23.78
C GLU A 503 -0.65 -26.85 22.97
N VAL A 504 0.27 -25.98 23.43
CA VAL A 504 1.61 -25.83 22.86
C VAL A 504 2.64 -26.24 23.90
N SER A 505 3.47 -27.22 23.57
CA SER A 505 4.56 -27.69 24.43
C SER A 505 5.86 -27.68 23.63
N GLY A 506 6.70 -26.66 23.88
CA GLY A 506 7.88 -26.39 23.04
C GLY A 506 7.50 -26.15 21.59
N GLU A 507 8.02 -26.95 20.66
CA GLU A 507 7.72 -26.86 19.23
C GLU A 507 6.51 -27.70 18.78
N LEU A 508 5.82 -28.38 19.71
CA LEU A 508 4.69 -29.24 19.40
C LEU A 508 3.36 -28.57 19.72
N VAL A 509 2.39 -28.74 18.81
CA VAL A 509 0.99 -28.34 18.95
C VAL A 509 0.11 -29.58 19.04
N ARG A 510 -0.82 -29.61 20.00
CA ARG A 510 -1.71 -30.77 20.22
C ARG A 510 -3.10 -30.32 20.67
N LEU A 511 -4.07 -31.25 20.61
CA LEU A 511 -5.38 -31.05 21.25
C LEU A 511 -5.24 -31.18 22.77
N PRO A 512 -6.05 -30.44 23.57
CA PRO A 512 -5.99 -30.45 25.01
C PRO A 512 -6.23 -31.87 25.59
N GLY A 513 -5.47 -32.20 26.65
CA GLY A 513 -5.60 -33.45 27.37
C GLY A 513 -5.18 -34.68 26.57
N ARG A 514 -4.64 -34.52 25.38
CA ARG A 514 -4.20 -35.63 24.54
C ARG A 514 -2.73 -35.92 24.77
N GLY A 515 -2.47 -36.90 25.69
CA GLY A 515 -1.20 -37.60 25.74
C GLY A 515 -1.12 -38.66 24.61
N VAL A 516 -0.04 -39.43 24.61
CA VAL A 516 0.06 -40.60 23.72
C VAL A 516 -1.04 -41.60 24.12
N VAL A 517 -2.07 -41.72 23.27
CA VAL A 517 -3.16 -42.69 23.51
C VAL A 517 -2.74 -43.98 22.85
N MET A 518 -2.45 -44.99 23.65
CA MET A 518 -2.18 -46.35 23.20
C MET A 518 -3.45 -47.18 23.31
N LYS A 519 -3.78 -47.90 22.25
CA LYS A 519 -4.78 -48.96 22.33
C LYS A 519 -4.22 -50.11 23.17
N ASP A 520 -5.08 -50.94 23.75
CA ASP A 520 -4.67 -52.05 24.63
C ASP A 520 -3.62 -52.95 23.98
N GLU A 521 -3.79 -53.27 22.69
CA GLU A 521 -2.82 -54.03 21.89
C GLU A 521 -1.45 -53.34 21.73
N GLU A 522 -1.44 -52.03 21.61
CA GLU A 522 -0.22 -51.21 21.49
C GLU A 522 0.49 -51.07 22.84
N ALA A 523 -0.29 -50.92 23.92
CA ALA A 523 0.22 -50.93 25.29
C ALA A 523 0.82 -52.27 25.69
N GLU A 524 0.17 -53.38 25.30
CA GLU A 524 0.70 -54.73 25.47
C GLU A 524 1.99 -54.93 24.66
N SER A 525 1.98 -54.53 23.37
CA SER A 525 3.16 -54.61 22.50
C SER A 525 4.34 -53.77 23.02
N LYS A 526 4.08 -52.59 23.59
CA LYS A 526 5.11 -51.76 24.25
C LYS A 526 5.75 -52.51 25.41
N LYS A 527 4.92 -53.13 26.28
CA LYS A 527 5.41 -53.91 27.42
C LYS A 527 6.22 -55.10 26.96
N VAL A 528 5.77 -55.83 25.93
CA VAL A 528 6.49 -56.96 25.36
C VAL A 528 7.86 -56.53 24.81
N ILE A 529 7.94 -55.46 24.02
CA ILE A 529 9.22 -54.96 23.51
C ILE A 529 10.15 -54.62 24.68
N GLU A 530 9.68 -53.83 25.66
CA GLU A 530 10.46 -53.43 26.80
C GLU A 530 10.98 -54.64 27.59
N GLN A 531 10.12 -55.62 27.88
CA GLN A 531 10.47 -56.83 28.60
C GLN A 531 11.51 -57.68 27.84
N VAL A 532 11.36 -57.87 26.53
CA VAL A 532 12.30 -58.63 25.71
C VAL A 532 13.69 -57.99 25.77
N PHE A 533 13.81 -56.69 25.56
CA PHE A 533 15.11 -56.02 25.60
C PHE A 533 15.67 -55.90 27.03
N ARG A 534 14.81 -55.78 28.05
CA ARG A 534 15.22 -55.81 29.46
C ARG A 534 15.75 -57.18 29.89
N ALA A 535 15.06 -58.25 29.51
CA ALA A 535 15.47 -59.62 29.83
C ALA A 535 16.72 -60.04 29.06
N ALA A 536 16.90 -59.55 27.84
CA ALA A 536 18.06 -59.84 27.01
C ALA A 536 19.38 -59.26 27.54
N GLY A 537 19.33 -58.22 28.39
CA GLY A 537 20.50 -57.56 28.93
C GLY A 537 21.43 -57.03 27.83
N LEU A 538 22.67 -57.51 27.82
CA LEU A 538 23.67 -57.16 26.79
C LEU A 538 23.73 -58.08 25.57
N LYS A 539 22.88 -59.14 25.53
CA LYS A 539 22.77 -60.08 24.40
C LYS A 539 21.44 -59.89 23.67
N VAL A 540 21.25 -58.74 23.11
CA VAL A 540 19.96 -58.32 22.53
C VAL A 540 19.61 -59.10 21.26
N PRO A 541 18.32 -59.45 21.04
CA PRO A 541 17.83 -60.06 19.80
C PRO A 541 17.85 -59.05 18.64
N ALA A 542 17.73 -59.52 17.41
CA ALA A 542 17.61 -58.67 16.24
C ALA A 542 16.29 -57.89 16.29
N LEU A 543 16.35 -56.56 16.10
CA LEU A 543 15.17 -55.70 16.15
C LEU A 543 14.04 -56.16 15.22
N LYS A 544 14.39 -56.62 14.02
CA LYS A 544 13.42 -57.13 13.03
C LYS A 544 12.62 -58.35 13.54
N GLU A 545 13.26 -59.26 14.29
CA GLU A 545 12.63 -60.44 14.85
C GLU A 545 11.64 -60.10 15.97
N VAL A 546 12.04 -59.16 16.85
CA VAL A 546 11.17 -58.67 17.93
C VAL A 546 9.92 -58.00 17.39
N LEU A 547 10.09 -57.12 16.37
CA LEU A 547 8.96 -56.40 15.77
C LEU A 547 8.03 -57.34 14.97
N ALA A 548 8.55 -58.41 14.36
CA ALA A 548 7.74 -59.41 13.63
C ALA A 548 6.90 -60.31 14.54
N GLY A 549 7.29 -60.48 15.81
CA GLY A 549 6.55 -61.27 16.80
C GLY A 549 5.43 -60.58 17.53
N LEU A 550 5.15 -59.31 17.22
CA LEU A 550 4.13 -58.53 17.90
C LEU A 550 2.72 -58.74 17.29
N LYS A 551 1.68 -58.55 18.09
CA LYS A 551 0.26 -58.62 17.66
C LYS A 551 -0.21 -57.41 16.82
N VAL A 552 0.64 -56.39 16.64
CA VAL A 552 0.35 -55.19 15.87
C VAL A 552 1.05 -55.19 14.51
N ASP A 553 0.50 -54.46 13.54
CA ASP A 553 1.14 -54.34 12.23
C ASP A 553 2.53 -53.70 12.30
N ARG A 554 3.35 -53.94 11.26
CA ARG A 554 4.75 -53.46 11.21
C ARG A 554 4.91 -51.95 11.38
N VAL A 555 3.97 -51.17 10.86
CA VAL A 555 4.03 -49.69 10.94
C VAL A 555 3.78 -49.23 12.38
N ARG A 556 2.80 -49.82 13.06
CA ARG A 556 2.52 -49.52 14.47
C ARG A 556 3.65 -50.02 15.39
N ALA A 557 4.18 -51.22 15.14
CA ALA A 557 5.32 -51.73 15.87
C ALA A 557 6.54 -50.78 15.78
N GLN A 558 6.78 -50.23 14.61
CA GLN A 558 7.87 -49.29 14.38
C GLN A 558 7.65 -47.94 15.09
N LYS A 559 6.40 -47.44 15.16
CA LYS A 559 6.03 -46.23 15.93
C LYS A 559 6.19 -46.47 17.44
N ILE A 560 5.82 -47.64 17.96
CA ILE A 560 6.04 -48.00 19.38
C ILE A 560 7.53 -48.03 19.70
N MET A 561 8.33 -48.61 18.81
CA MET A 561 9.79 -48.62 18.95
C MET A 561 10.38 -47.19 18.99
N THR A 562 9.94 -46.32 18.07
CA THR A 562 10.33 -44.89 18.05
C THR A 562 9.98 -44.21 19.37
N LEU A 563 8.81 -44.52 19.94
CA LEU A 563 8.37 -44.00 21.24
C LEU A 563 9.33 -44.42 22.36
N LEU A 564 9.68 -45.71 22.43
CA LEU A 564 10.59 -46.26 23.45
C LEU A 564 12.01 -45.67 23.35
N LEU A 565 12.47 -45.40 22.14
CA LEU A 565 13.75 -44.72 21.88
C LEU A 565 13.69 -43.23 22.30
N ARG A 566 12.60 -42.52 21.99
CA ARG A 566 12.37 -41.14 22.39
C ARG A 566 12.28 -40.99 23.89
N ASP A 567 11.56 -41.91 24.55
CA ASP A 567 11.39 -41.92 26.00
C ASP A 567 12.65 -42.44 26.74
N LYS A 568 13.74 -42.73 25.99
CA LYS A 568 15.01 -43.24 26.48
C LYS A 568 14.90 -44.56 27.29
N VAL A 569 13.79 -45.28 27.16
CA VAL A 569 13.64 -46.63 27.74
C VAL A 569 14.54 -47.60 27.01
N LEU A 570 14.62 -47.43 25.67
CA LEU A 570 15.57 -48.13 24.82
C LEU A 570 16.56 -47.15 24.24
N ILE A 571 17.80 -47.58 24.03
CA ILE A 571 18.89 -46.76 23.52
C ILE A 571 19.47 -47.44 22.29
N LYS A 572 19.52 -46.72 21.16
CA LYS A 572 20.12 -47.18 19.91
C LYS A 572 21.63 -46.98 19.98
N VAL A 573 22.37 -48.11 20.06
CA VAL A 573 23.84 -48.09 20.12
C VAL A 573 24.45 -48.13 18.72
N SER A 574 23.87 -48.94 17.80
CA SER A 574 24.23 -48.97 16.37
C SER A 574 22.98 -49.08 15.51
N GLU A 575 23.13 -49.19 14.18
CA GLU A 575 21.97 -49.35 13.29
C GLU A 575 21.13 -50.61 13.59
N GLU A 576 21.77 -51.66 14.03
CA GLU A 576 21.12 -52.96 14.27
C GLU A 576 20.93 -53.28 15.76
N LEU A 577 21.60 -52.58 16.66
CA LEU A 577 21.62 -52.90 18.08
C LEU A 577 20.96 -51.84 18.94
N VAL A 578 19.94 -52.28 19.66
CA VAL A 578 19.19 -51.49 20.63
C VAL A 578 19.25 -52.16 21.98
N PHE A 579 19.48 -51.40 23.05
CA PHE A 579 19.60 -51.93 24.40
C PHE A 579 18.60 -51.24 25.35
N HIS A 580 18.19 -51.97 26.39
CA HIS A 580 17.43 -51.35 27.46
C HIS A 580 18.34 -50.47 28.31
N GLN A 581 17.85 -49.29 28.74
CA GLN A 581 18.62 -48.31 29.54
C GLN A 581 19.27 -48.93 30.79
N ASN A 582 18.58 -49.86 31.46
CA ASN A 582 19.09 -50.51 32.66
C ASN A 582 20.33 -51.36 32.37
N ALA A 583 20.35 -52.10 31.25
CA ALA A 583 21.51 -52.90 30.89
C ALA A 583 22.75 -52.06 30.63
N LEU A 584 22.58 -50.88 30.01
CA LEU A 584 23.69 -49.93 29.78
C LEU A 584 24.12 -49.25 31.07
N ALA A 585 23.18 -48.96 31.99
CA ALA A 585 23.47 -48.39 33.31
C ALA A 585 24.28 -49.39 34.16
N GLU A 586 23.86 -50.66 34.18
CA GLU A 586 24.60 -51.73 34.86
C GLU A 586 25.99 -51.96 34.27
N LEU A 587 26.11 -51.91 32.94
CA LEU A 587 27.38 -51.98 32.25
C LEU A 587 28.31 -50.82 32.68
N ARG A 588 27.77 -49.61 32.74
CA ARG A 588 28.54 -48.43 33.19
C ARG A 588 28.99 -48.59 34.63
N GLN A 589 28.16 -49.08 35.53
CA GLN A 589 28.52 -49.33 36.93
C GLN A 589 29.63 -50.40 37.04
N LYS A 590 29.54 -51.49 36.28
CA LYS A 590 30.58 -52.54 36.23
C LYS A 590 31.94 -52.01 35.76
N LEU A 591 31.92 -51.11 34.77
CA LEU A 591 33.17 -50.47 34.29
C LEU A 591 33.74 -49.50 35.32
N LEU A 592 32.90 -48.69 35.98
CA LEU A 592 33.37 -47.81 37.03
C LEU A 592 33.93 -48.55 38.25
N ALA A 593 33.35 -49.70 38.61
CA ALA A 593 33.89 -50.58 39.64
C ALA A 593 35.25 -51.17 39.21
N LEU A 594 35.42 -51.56 37.94
CA LEU A 594 36.66 -52.09 37.42
C LEU A 594 37.79 -51.03 37.39
N LYS A 595 37.44 -49.74 37.20
CA LYS A 595 38.39 -48.66 37.19
C LYS A 595 39.28 -48.62 38.44
N ALA A 596 38.76 -48.98 39.61
CA ALA A 596 39.49 -49.00 40.89
C ALA A 596 40.66 -50.02 40.89
N THR A 597 40.56 -51.08 40.10
CA THR A 597 41.57 -52.13 40.04
C THR A 597 42.36 -52.17 38.71
N THR A 598 41.68 -51.79 37.62
CA THR A 598 42.27 -51.86 36.28
C THR A 598 41.75 -50.65 35.47
N PRO A 599 42.52 -49.55 35.34
CA PRO A 599 42.03 -48.30 34.69
C PRO A 599 41.95 -48.42 33.16
N LYS A 600 42.44 -49.49 32.54
CA LYS A 600 42.40 -49.76 31.11
C LYS A 600 41.72 -51.07 30.82
N ILE A 601 41.02 -51.10 29.68
CA ILE A 601 40.29 -52.31 29.20
C ILE A 601 40.46 -52.46 27.69
N ASP A 602 40.83 -53.67 27.26
CA ASP A 602 40.79 -54.06 25.86
C ASP A 602 39.52 -54.82 25.50
N VAL A 603 39.35 -55.20 24.22
CA VAL A 603 38.18 -55.95 23.74
C VAL A 603 38.07 -57.33 24.37
N ALA A 604 39.21 -58.01 24.68
CA ALA A 604 39.23 -59.34 25.27
C ALA A 604 38.72 -59.28 26.72
N ARG A 605 39.24 -58.38 27.50
CA ARG A 605 38.84 -58.14 28.89
C ARG A 605 37.39 -57.66 29.02
N PHE A 606 36.93 -56.82 28.04
CA PHE A 606 35.53 -56.39 27.98
C PHE A 606 34.58 -57.57 27.73
N LYS A 607 34.97 -58.49 26.87
CA LYS A 607 34.21 -59.74 26.63
C LYS A 607 34.13 -60.61 27.86
N GLU A 608 35.21 -60.78 28.60
CA GLU A 608 35.22 -61.50 29.85
C GLU A 608 34.33 -60.88 30.90
N LEU A 609 34.42 -59.55 31.09
CA LEU A 609 33.60 -58.79 32.04
C LEU A 609 32.10 -58.88 31.74
N THR A 610 31.74 -58.84 30.47
CA THR A 610 30.32 -58.73 30.03
C THR A 610 29.70 -60.03 29.56
N GLY A 611 30.53 -61.03 29.25
CA GLY A 611 30.09 -62.31 28.71
C GLY A 611 29.46 -62.20 27.28
N VAL A 612 29.71 -61.11 26.54
CA VAL A 612 29.18 -60.91 25.18
C VAL A 612 30.18 -61.29 24.10
N SER A 613 29.65 -61.64 22.91
CA SER A 613 30.50 -61.90 21.74
C SER A 613 31.05 -60.58 21.15
N ARG A 614 32.06 -60.69 20.28
CA ARG A 614 32.71 -59.54 19.62
C ARG A 614 31.69 -58.69 18.85
N LYS A 615 30.60 -59.28 18.32
CA LYS A 615 29.51 -58.57 17.63
C LYS A 615 28.88 -57.47 18.49
N TYR A 616 28.75 -57.72 19.80
CA TYR A 616 28.16 -56.74 20.73
C TYR A 616 29.23 -55.88 21.42
N ALA A 617 30.41 -56.47 21.67
CA ALA A 617 31.48 -55.83 22.43
C ALA A 617 31.98 -54.55 21.72
N ILE A 618 32.22 -54.57 20.40
CA ILE A 618 32.72 -53.42 19.66
C ILE A 618 31.75 -52.26 19.65
N PRO A 619 30.47 -52.43 19.23
CA PRO A 619 29.49 -51.32 19.27
C PRO A 619 29.25 -50.76 20.68
N LEU A 620 29.23 -51.62 21.71
CA LEU A 620 29.08 -51.17 23.10
C LEU A 620 30.28 -50.32 23.56
N LEU A 621 31.50 -50.68 23.21
CA LEU A 621 32.68 -49.92 23.51
C LEU A 621 32.72 -48.57 22.76
N GLU A 622 32.31 -48.52 21.50
CA GLU A 622 32.14 -47.29 20.73
C GLU A 622 31.03 -46.39 21.31
N TYR A 623 29.95 -46.98 21.79
CA TYR A 623 28.91 -46.22 22.51
C TYR A 623 29.44 -45.60 23.80
N LEU A 624 30.20 -46.38 24.60
CA LEU A 624 30.79 -45.90 25.85
C LEU A 624 31.83 -44.80 25.60
N ASP A 625 32.59 -44.86 24.49
CA ASP A 625 33.52 -43.79 24.08
C ASP A 625 32.75 -42.50 23.72
N ARG A 626 31.60 -42.64 23.01
CA ARG A 626 30.70 -41.51 22.66
C ARG A 626 30.04 -40.88 23.89
N GLU A 627 29.68 -41.70 24.87
CA GLU A 627 29.10 -41.26 26.14
C GLU A 627 30.16 -40.82 27.15
N ARG A 628 31.44 -40.77 26.74
CA ARG A 628 32.57 -40.34 27.59
C ARG A 628 32.72 -41.18 28.88
N VAL A 629 32.31 -42.43 28.84
CA VAL A 629 32.56 -43.38 29.92
C VAL A 629 33.95 -44.02 29.74
N THR A 630 34.34 -44.20 28.48
CA THR A 630 35.70 -44.65 28.11
C THR A 630 36.32 -43.72 27.07
N ARG A 631 37.63 -43.82 26.87
CA ARG A 631 38.37 -43.15 25.80
C ARG A 631 39.37 -44.09 25.18
N ARG A 632 39.29 -44.25 23.87
CA ARG A 632 40.20 -45.12 23.12
C ARG A 632 41.64 -44.55 23.08
N VAL A 633 42.62 -45.41 23.40
CA VAL A 633 44.06 -45.09 23.34
C VAL A 633 44.75 -46.30 22.73
N GLY A 634 45.00 -46.28 21.42
CA GLY A 634 45.53 -47.44 20.67
C GLY A 634 44.52 -48.59 20.62
N ASP A 635 44.98 -49.77 21.02
CA ASP A 635 44.15 -50.99 21.07
C ASP A 635 43.36 -51.13 22.38
N GLU A 636 43.65 -50.31 23.38
CA GLU A 636 42.99 -50.29 24.70
C GLU A 636 42.06 -49.04 24.84
N ARG A 637 41.24 -49.05 25.89
CA ARG A 637 40.44 -47.92 26.33
C ARG A 637 40.72 -47.60 27.79
N VAL A 638 40.84 -46.32 28.08
CA VAL A 638 40.95 -45.82 29.45
C VAL A 638 39.52 -45.56 29.96
N ILE A 639 39.18 -46.05 31.13
CA ILE A 639 37.90 -45.83 31.82
C ILE A 639 37.97 -44.43 32.47
N LEU A 640 37.06 -43.54 32.10
CA LEU A 640 37.05 -42.13 32.50
C LEU A 640 36.33 -41.87 33.84
#